data_33f4c9229aa62dc9646a4c7d818ae628
#
_entry.id   33f4c9229aa62dc9646a4c7d818ae628
#
_cell.length_a   1.000
_cell.length_b   1.000
_cell.length_c   1.000
_cell.angle_alpha   90.00
_cell.angle_beta   90.00
_cell.angle_gamma   90.00
#
_symmetry.space_group_name_H-M   'P 1'
#
loop_
_entity.id
_entity.type
_entity.pdbx_description
1 polymer ?
#
loop_
_entity_poly.entity_id
_entity_poly.type
_entity_poly.pdbx_seq_one_letter_code
_entity_poly.pdbx_strand_id
1 'polypeptide(L)'
;MKKLLILTLAFCTISTTLQAAEKNKGEFSNLVVFLRFADEGDTIFEKPISHYEKMLNDPAEDANSVYNYFKEASYNQLFWSSIFYPAADSEGKIISYQARNPRGYYEKHSSINPDGYVDDALGANKLLREQNLVKELSDYLDTIVPADAVIDADGNGVIDNICIIVSGRSAIGNSHLLWPHRSTLYTQEGSIQGKKVNEYIMLFDDANGYGSMVTPLEINTGVLCHEMSHTLGTYDLYHGSVRTDLNPVGVWDLMSDNLSVPQSMSAYTKYKYCKWIDEIPEISQPGTYTLHPLTGDRKDNIAYKICPTGSDQYFIVEYRKKEGFDAGIPESGLLIYRVDPRYTGNNAYDGSSKFDELYLFRPGGSTTSDGKIEQAAFSAESGRTAFGGEAAQKPFYTNGETARFAIGNISTCGETLSFDLLPVASRIYLPTDTVVLAGNAGSTTAVTVEADTSWQITSVPEWLEISPTQGHTGKTTITITALTKNENTSSRNADIILNAIDEADVADTLTVSQASGEILAPSNLSATVVNGKVELTWSAPVSGSTVLNEDFENAASVANWTIRHDSENPKTWIHVEADKYTEVSDGTHAMKLESDWDSMHQDEWLISPSFAQGQRLDFHSKSIAPQKNNAHNFYYVLVSSDNGETWEILYDLKTQSTAVNVYEEISLDLSPYLSDEMRIAFRGYDDNNTGLSYWWIVDGIVVYPAAESSAITGYNIYRNGIKIATTDKCHFTDENIPEEEIRYQVSATTQYGETALSAPVGIDESSIDETPTTETAYYNRKSGLLIIPEADKVILTGIDGRTMSFTGTTQGYIDLKNIPEGFYIARIVSGNKSYVLKFFK
;
A
#
# COMPACT_ATOMS: atom_id res chain seq x y z
N MET A 1 -66.01 -23.52 42.08
CA MET A 1 -65.58 -23.38 40.64
C MET A 1 -65.46 -21.88 40.35
N LYS A 2 -64.28 -21.33 40.55
CA LYS A 2 -63.95 -19.90 40.27
C LYS A 2 -63.13 -19.86 38.97
N LYS A 3 -63.67 -19.19 37.94
CA LYS A 3 -62.93 -18.90 36.74
C LYS A 3 -61.96 -17.71 36.98
N LEU A 4 -60.68 -17.96 36.80
CA LEU A 4 -59.64 -16.93 36.82
C LEU A 4 -59.48 -16.35 35.42
N LEU A 5 -59.76 -15.08 35.24
CA LEU A 5 -59.57 -14.33 34.02
C LEU A 5 -58.14 -13.74 34.02
N ILE A 6 -57.27 -14.21 33.15
CA ILE A 6 -55.91 -13.69 32.94
C ILE A 6 -56.01 -12.66 31.79
N LEU A 7 -55.83 -11.39 32.15
CA LEU A 7 -55.70 -10.28 31.20
C LEU A 7 -54.24 -10.23 30.75
N THR A 8 -53.97 -10.58 29.50
CA THR A 8 -52.67 -10.42 28.91
C THR A 8 -52.54 -9.04 28.31
N LEU A 9 -51.80 -8.14 28.97
CA LEU A 9 -51.37 -6.87 28.37
C LEU A 9 -50.25 -7.17 27.32
N ALA A 10 -50.59 -7.00 26.06
CA ALA A 10 -49.61 -6.97 24.99
C ALA A 10 -48.88 -5.62 25.03
N PHE A 11 -47.64 -5.58 25.52
CA PHE A 11 -46.73 -4.49 25.30
C PHE A 11 -46.25 -4.57 23.85
N CYS A 12 -46.76 -3.73 22.95
CA CYS A 12 -46.12 -3.44 21.69
C CYS A 12 -44.85 -2.62 21.95
N THR A 13 -43.71 -3.27 22.09
CA THR A 13 -42.43 -2.60 21.96
C THR A 13 -42.22 -2.29 20.49
N ILE A 14 -42.40 -1.05 20.12
CA ILE A 14 -41.90 -0.52 18.84
C ILE A 14 -40.40 -0.51 18.99
N SER A 15 -39.73 -1.56 18.53
CA SER A 15 -38.31 -1.51 18.29
C SER A 15 -38.06 -0.65 17.06
N THR A 16 -37.80 0.62 17.26
CA THR A 16 -37.12 1.40 16.22
C THR A 16 -35.70 0.84 16.12
N THR A 17 -35.48 -0.05 15.19
CA THR A 17 -34.11 -0.32 14.71
C THR A 17 -33.62 0.99 14.13
N LEU A 18 -32.78 1.68 14.86
CA LEU A 18 -31.90 2.69 14.25
C LEU A 18 -31.07 1.89 13.22
N GLN A 19 -31.45 2.02 11.96
CA GLN A 19 -30.65 1.56 10.85
C GLN A 19 -29.43 2.49 10.87
N ALA A 20 -28.23 1.94 11.02
CA ALA A 20 -27.00 2.73 10.91
C ALA A 20 -27.09 3.53 9.59
N ALA A 21 -26.84 4.83 9.66
CA ALA A 21 -26.86 5.66 8.46
C ALA A 21 -25.89 5.07 7.43
N GLU A 22 -26.31 4.95 6.19
CA GLU A 22 -25.41 4.50 5.13
C GLU A 22 -24.31 5.57 4.99
N LYS A 23 -23.07 5.14 5.06
CA LYS A 23 -21.91 6.02 4.94
C LYS A 23 -22.00 6.82 3.63
N ASN A 24 -21.73 8.12 3.68
CA ASN A 24 -21.71 9.04 2.54
C ASN A 24 -23.09 9.31 1.88
N LYS A 25 -24.19 9.12 2.60
CA LYS A 25 -25.56 9.42 2.16
C LYS A 25 -26.33 10.14 3.26
N GLY A 26 -27.36 10.89 2.89
CA GLY A 26 -28.20 11.65 3.80
C GLY A 26 -27.77 13.10 3.98
N GLU A 27 -28.09 13.67 5.13
CA GLU A 27 -27.72 15.05 5.48
C GLU A 27 -26.33 15.05 6.12
N PHE A 28 -25.47 15.94 5.68
CA PHE A 28 -24.17 16.23 6.27
C PHE A 28 -24.07 17.71 6.59
N SER A 29 -23.37 18.04 7.66
CA SER A 29 -23.13 19.41 8.03
C SER A 29 -21.65 19.79 7.88
N ASN A 30 -21.42 21.01 7.44
CA ASN A 30 -20.10 21.60 7.31
C ASN A 30 -20.01 22.82 8.21
N LEU A 31 -19.22 22.73 9.26
CA LEU A 31 -18.98 23.85 10.17
C LEU A 31 -17.88 24.74 9.58
N VAL A 32 -18.27 25.91 9.08
CA VAL A 32 -17.35 26.86 8.43
C VAL A 32 -16.89 27.90 9.43
N VAL A 33 -15.57 28.10 9.51
CA VAL A 33 -14.94 29.10 10.36
C VAL A 33 -13.90 29.90 9.58
N PHE A 34 -13.93 31.23 9.74
CA PHE A 34 -12.91 32.12 9.20
C PHE A 34 -11.80 32.33 10.23
N LEU A 35 -10.55 32.15 9.80
CA LEU A 35 -9.37 32.26 10.66
C LEU A 35 -8.43 33.34 10.15
N ARG A 36 -8.02 34.25 11.04
CA ARG A 36 -6.95 35.24 10.82
C ARG A 36 -5.86 35.07 11.86
N PHE A 37 -4.66 35.55 11.53
CA PHE A 37 -3.52 35.46 12.44
C PHE A 37 -3.44 36.64 13.42
N ALA A 38 -2.62 36.50 14.49
CA ALA A 38 -2.51 37.52 15.54
C ALA A 38 -2.07 38.90 15.05
N ASP A 39 -1.31 38.95 13.94
CA ASP A 39 -0.80 40.17 13.31
C ASP A 39 -1.75 40.72 12.23
N GLU A 40 -2.93 40.14 12.05
CA GLU A 40 -3.91 40.56 11.05
C GLU A 40 -5.12 41.28 11.70
N GLY A 41 -5.66 42.28 10.99
CA GLY A 41 -6.82 43.06 11.44
C GLY A 41 -8.14 42.31 11.23
N ASP A 42 -9.19 42.76 11.93
CA ASP A 42 -10.54 42.18 11.87
C ASP A 42 -11.29 42.46 10.55
N THR A 43 -10.70 43.23 9.65
CA THR A 43 -11.22 43.55 8.31
C THR A 43 -10.47 42.81 7.19
N ILE A 44 -9.69 41.81 7.53
CA ILE A 44 -8.85 41.07 6.54
C ILE A 44 -9.70 40.35 5.49
N PHE A 45 -10.90 39.87 5.87
CA PHE A 45 -11.87 39.30 4.94
C PHE A 45 -12.71 40.44 4.34
N GLU A 46 -12.45 40.78 3.08
CA GLU A 46 -13.08 41.94 2.43
C GLU A 46 -14.47 41.63 1.88
N LYS A 47 -14.76 40.34 1.59
CA LYS A 47 -16.03 39.91 1.03
C LYS A 47 -17.08 39.71 2.13
N PRO A 48 -18.37 40.02 1.85
CA PRO A 48 -19.45 39.77 2.82
C PRO A 48 -19.70 38.23 2.94
N ILE A 49 -20.28 37.86 4.08
CA ILE A 49 -20.62 36.43 4.35
C ILE A 49 -21.49 35.82 3.24
N SER A 50 -22.40 36.63 2.63
CA SER A 50 -23.28 36.18 1.55
C SER A 50 -22.52 35.66 0.29
N HIS A 51 -21.28 36.09 0.09
CA HIS A 51 -20.42 35.55 -0.98
C HIS A 51 -20.12 34.07 -0.74
N TYR A 52 -19.73 33.70 0.48
CA TYR A 52 -19.43 32.35 0.90
C TYR A 52 -20.66 31.48 1.09
N GLU A 53 -21.75 32.08 1.64
CA GLU A 53 -23.06 31.39 1.74
C GLU A 53 -23.55 30.96 0.36
N LYS A 54 -23.41 31.81 -0.65
CA LYS A 54 -23.78 31.49 -2.03
C LYS A 54 -22.92 30.38 -2.59
N MET A 55 -21.63 30.42 -2.39
CA MET A 55 -20.68 29.39 -2.87
C MET A 55 -20.93 28.03 -2.20
N LEU A 56 -21.30 28.02 -0.93
CA LEU A 56 -21.46 26.79 -0.15
C LEU A 56 -22.88 26.24 -0.19
N ASN A 57 -23.91 27.10 -0.11
CA ASN A 57 -25.27 26.68 0.20
C ASN A 57 -26.34 27.06 -0.84
N ASP A 58 -26.00 27.72 -1.95
CA ASP A 58 -27.02 28.13 -2.92
C ASP A 58 -27.74 26.88 -3.51
N PRO A 59 -29.04 26.66 -3.21
CA PRO A 59 -29.75 25.49 -3.68
C PRO A 59 -30.45 25.70 -5.04
N ALA A 60 -30.25 26.88 -5.65
CA ALA A 60 -30.86 27.16 -6.94
C ALA A 60 -30.38 26.17 -8.00
N GLU A 61 -31.27 25.73 -8.86
CA GLU A 61 -30.94 24.88 -10.01
C GLU A 61 -29.83 25.53 -10.82
N ASP A 62 -28.84 24.75 -11.21
CA ASP A 62 -27.61 25.19 -11.92
C ASP A 62 -26.69 26.15 -11.14
N ALA A 63 -26.92 26.39 -9.86
CA ALA A 63 -26.00 27.18 -9.05
C ALA A 63 -24.67 26.44 -8.87
N ASN A 64 -23.56 27.15 -9.11
CA ASN A 64 -22.23 26.66 -8.78
C ASN A 64 -22.01 26.77 -7.27
N SER A 65 -22.51 25.79 -6.52
CA SER A 65 -22.37 25.68 -5.07
C SER A 65 -21.96 24.28 -4.63
N VAL A 66 -21.34 24.19 -3.46
CA VAL A 66 -20.99 22.91 -2.84
C VAL A 66 -22.23 22.03 -2.63
N TYR A 67 -23.32 22.65 -2.14
CA TYR A 67 -24.59 21.96 -1.92
C TYR A 67 -25.12 21.30 -3.20
N ASN A 68 -25.19 22.05 -4.30
CA ASN A 68 -25.69 21.51 -5.56
C ASN A 68 -24.75 20.48 -6.16
N TYR A 69 -23.44 20.70 -6.07
CA TYR A 69 -22.47 19.72 -6.55
C TYR A 69 -22.67 18.36 -5.90
N PHE A 70 -22.68 18.29 -4.56
CA PHE A 70 -22.84 17.00 -3.88
C PHE A 70 -24.23 16.40 -4.07
N LYS A 71 -25.27 17.22 -4.14
CA LYS A 71 -26.60 16.77 -4.48
C LYS A 71 -26.65 16.12 -5.86
N GLU A 72 -26.14 16.77 -6.91
CA GLU A 72 -26.12 16.24 -8.27
C GLU A 72 -25.16 15.06 -8.41
N ALA A 73 -23.91 15.20 -7.94
CA ALA A 73 -22.88 14.17 -8.05
C ALA A 73 -23.30 12.87 -7.36
N SER A 74 -24.09 12.95 -6.28
CA SER A 74 -24.61 11.81 -5.54
C SER A 74 -25.95 11.26 -6.05
N TYR A 75 -26.50 11.80 -7.10
CA TYR A 75 -27.84 11.45 -7.60
C TYR A 75 -28.94 11.67 -6.52
N ASN A 76 -28.90 12.83 -5.86
CA ASN A 76 -29.80 13.21 -4.76
C ASN A 76 -29.70 12.27 -3.53
N GLN A 77 -28.52 11.71 -3.25
CA GLN A 77 -28.31 10.85 -2.07
C GLN A 77 -27.57 11.56 -0.93
N LEU A 78 -26.78 12.61 -1.22
CA LEU A 78 -26.05 13.38 -0.22
C LEU A 78 -26.42 14.86 -0.32
N PHE A 79 -26.74 15.45 0.83
CA PHE A 79 -27.06 16.87 0.97
C PHE A 79 -26.12 17.48 2.00
N TRP A 80 -25.23 18.35 1.56
CA TRP A 80 -24.21 18.92 2.41
C TRP A 80 -24.47 20.40 2.67
N SER A 81 -24.95 20.73 3.88
CA SER A 81 -25.28 22.09 4.29
C SER A 81 -24.16 22.69 5.14
N SER A 82 -23.81 23.95 4.89
CA SER A 82 -22.77 24.68 5.63
C SER A 82 -23.36 25.68 6.60
N ILE A 83 -22.83 25.69 7.84
CA ILE A 83 -23.18 26.64 8.89
C ILE A 83 -21.94 27.43 9.31
N PHE A 84 -22.09 28.69 9.64
CA PHE A 84 -20.96 29.59 9.87
C PHE A 84 -20.92 30.04 11.34
N TYR A 85 -19.75 29.80 11.98
CA TYR A 85 -19.50 30.31 13.34
C TYR A 85 -18.08 30.87 13.45
N PRO A 86 -17.93 32.07 14.07
CA PRO A 86 -18.98 32.99 14.54
C PRO A 86 -19.94 33.42 13.42
N ALA A 87 -21.19 33.70 13.77
CA ALA A 87 -22.12 34.31 12.82
C ALA A 87 -21.61 35.71 12.40
N ALA A 88 -21.85 36.10 11.15
CA ALA A 88 -21.55 37.44 10.69
C ALA A 88 -22.30 38.51 11.48
N ASP A 89 -21.82 39.75 11.45
CA ASP A 89 -22.52 40.87 12.06
C ASP A 89 -23.78 41.26 11.29
N SER A 90 -24.54 42.24 11.83
CA SER A 90 -25.78 42.67 11.22
C SER A 90 -25.66 43.36 9.84
N GLU A 91 -24.44 43.69 9.42
CA GLU A 91 -24.12 44.28 8.12
C GLU A 91 -23.57 43.20 7.15
N GLY A 92 -23.47 41.97 7.61
CA GLY A 92 -22.94 40.83 6.82
C GLY A 92 -21.42 40.79 6.77
N LYS A 93 -20.71 41.52 7.64
CA LYS A 93 -19.27 41.46 7.79
C LYS A 93 -18.88 40.16 8.49
N ILE A 94 -17.84 39.49 7.98
CA ILE A 94 -17.30 38.25 8.57
C ILE A 94 -16.69 38.56 9.93
N ILE A 95 -17.06 37.77 10.93
CA ILE A 95 -16.42 37.69 12.22
C ILE A 95 -15.51 36.49 12.19
N SER A 96 -14.18 36.74 12.23
CA SER A 96 -13.18 35.67 12.13
C SER A 96 -12.57 35.37 13.50
N TYR A 97 -12.20 34.11 13.72
CA TYR A 97 -11.35 33.69 14.83
C TYR A 97 -9.95 34.28 14.64
N GLN A 98 -9.35 34.84 15.69
CA GLN A 98 -7.96 35.30 15.69
C GLN A 98 -7.05 34.26 16.37
N ALA A 99 -6.15 33.64 15.62
CA ALA A 99 -5.14 32.74 16.14
C ALA A 99 -4.21 33.48 17.14
N ARG A 100 -3.64 32.75 18.09
CA ARG A 100 -2.73 33.31 19.11
C ARG A 100 -1.39 33.76 18.53
N ASN A 101 -0.94 33.11 17.47
CA ASN A 101 0.35 33.38 16.85
C ASN A 101 0.19 34.18 15.54
N PRO A 102 1.22 34.95 15.16
CA PRO A 102 1.24 35.68 13.89
C PRO A 102 1.40 34.68 12.72
N ARG A 103 1.06 35.09 11.50
CA ARG A 103 1.16 34.27 10.28
C ARG A 103 2.54 33.63 10.12
N GLY A 104 3.61 34.42 10.34
CA GLY A 104 4.99 33.94 10.23
C GLY A 104 5.32 32.74 11.12
N TYR A 105 4.63 32.55 12.25
CA TYR A 105 4.79 31.35 13.07
C TYR A 105 4.41 30.07 12.33
N TYR A 106 3.43 30.13 11.43
CA TYR A 106 2.93 29.01 10.63
C TYR A 106 3.62 28.89 9.26
N GLU A 107 4.60 29.73 8.97
CA GLU A 107 5.43 29.68 7.77
C GLU A 107 6.82 29.11 8.07
N LYS A 108 7.58 28.77 7.04
CA LYS A 108 8.93 28.24 7.20
C LYS A 108 9.88 29.27 7.83
N HIS A 109 10.76 28.76 8.69
CA HIS A 109 11.87 29.55 9.24
C HIS A 109 12.75 30.08 8.13
N SER A 110 13.14 31.35 8.25
CA SER A 110 14.12 32.01 7.40
C SER A 110 14.80 33.16 8.14
N SER A 111 15.83 33.77 7.53
CA SER A 111 16.48 34.94 8.11
C SER A 111 15.56 36.16 8.30
N ILE A 112 14.46 36.24 7.53
CA ILE A 112 13.44 37.28 7.66
C ILE A 112 12.21 36.82 8.46
N ASN A 113 12.09 35.52 8.74
CA ASN A 113 11.05 34.92 9.56
C ASN A 113 11.67 33.98 10.61
N PRO A 114 12.30 34.55 11.66
CA PRO A 114 13.00 33.74 12.66
C PRO A 114 12.06 32.87 13.54
N ASP A 115 10.80 33.26 13.66
CA ASP A 115 9.79 32.53 14.47
C ASP A 115 9.08 31.41 13.71
N GLY A 116 9.38 31.27 12.42
CA GLY A 116 8.84 30.22 11.56
C GLY A 116 9.25 28.80 12.00
N TYR A 117 8.52 27.79 11.53
CA TYR A 117 8.88 26.42 11.81
C TYR A 117 10.13 25.98 11.04
N VAL A 118 10.96 25.18 11.68
CA VAL A 118 12.10 24.53 11.03
C VAL A 118 11.61 23.19 10.47
N ASP A 119 11.88 22.94 9.19
CA ASP A 119 11.64 21.63 8.60
C ASP A 119 12.51 20.59 9.32
N ASP A 120 11.90 19.66 10.00
CA ASP A 120 12.56 18.45 10.49
C ASP A 120 12.33 17.30 9.50
N ALA A 121 13.11 16.24 9.63
CA ALA A 121 13.08 15.11 8.69
C ALA A 121 11.71 14.39 8.61
N LEU A 122 10.83 14.61 9.60
CA LEU A 122 9.51 13.99 9.72
C LEU A 122 8.36 14.99 9.52
N GLY A 123 8.65 16.28 9.37
CA GLY A 123 7.63 17.33 9.34
C GLY A 123 6.89 17.53 10.69
N ALA A 124 7.39 16.95 11.79
CA ALA A 124 6.70 16.94 13.08
C ALA A 124 6.45 18.34 13.63
N ASN A 125 7.40 19.26 13.44
CA ASN A 125 7.26 20.64 13.93
C ASN A 125 6.14 21.40 13.19
N LYS A 126 6.10 21.26 11.85
CA LYS A 126 5.03 21.80 11.01
C LYS A 126 3.68 21.24 11.47
N LEU A 127 3.60 19.93 11.58
CA LEU A 127 2.40 19.20 11.96
C LEU A 127 1.87 19.61 13.34
N LEU A 128 2.73 19.66 14.36
CA LEU A 128 2.32 20.07 15.71
C LEU A 128 1.77 21.49 15.74
N ARG A 129 2.32 22.44 14.98
CA ARG A 129 1.79 23.80 14.91
C ARG A 129 0.40 23.85 14.30
N GLU A 130 0.15 23.05 13.30
CA GLU A 130 -1.18 22.92 12.67
C GLU A 130 -2.17 22.25 13.61
N GLN A 131 -1.83 21.10 14.20
CA GLN A 131 -2.70 20.39 15.14
C GLN A 131 -3.06 21.25 16.37
N ASN A 132 -2.09 22.02 16.88
CA ASN A 132 -2.34 22.96 17.97
C ASN A 132 -3.26 24.11 17.55
N LEU A 133 -3.14 24.63 16.32
CA LEU A 133 -4.03 25.65 15.78
C LEU A 133 -5.47 25.13 15.68
N VAL A 134 -5.65 23.92 15.15
CA VAL A 134 -6.97 23.30 15.02
C VAL A 134 -7.58 23.00 16.39
N LYS A 135 -6.74 22.55 17.35
CA LYS A 135 -7.20 22.35 18.75
C LYS A 135 -7.64 23.67 19.39
N GLU A 136 -6.83 24.71 19.26
CA GLU A 136 -7.13 26.05 19.75
C GLU A 136 -8.45 26.57 19.17
N LEU A 137 -8.66 26.38 17.88
CA LEU A 137 -9.88 26.71 17.17
C LEU A 137 -11.08 25.89 17.68
N SER A 138 -10.90 24.59 17.87
CA SER A 138 -11.92 23.69 18.43
C SER A 138 -12.39 24.17 19.82
N ASP A 139 -11.45 24.52 20.71
CA ASP A 139 -11.75 25.02 22.04
C ASP A 139 -12.55 26.34 22.00
N TYR A 140 -12.22 27.22 21.06
CA TYR A 140 -12.99 28.47 20.86
C TYR A 140 -14.39 28.16 20.35
N LEU A 141 -14.54 27.30 19.34
CA LEU A 141 -15.82 26.92 18.75
C LEU A 141 -16.74 26.24 19.78
N ASP A 142 -16.20 25.46 20.71
CA ASP A 142 -16.97 24.86 21.80
C ASP A 142 -17.66 25.90 22.68
N THR A 143 -17.09 27.11 22.78
CA THR A 143 -17.68 28.20 23.57
C THR A 143 -18.74 28.99 22.85
N ILE A 144 -18.82 28.96 21.52
CA ILE A 144 -19.67 29.84 20.74
C ILE A 144 -20.72 29.11 19.89
N VAL A 145 -20.48 27.86 19.52
CA VAL A 145 -21.46 27.07 18.77
C VAL A 145 -22.59 26.68 19.70
N PRO A 146 -23.86 26.97 19.35
CA PRO A 146 -25.01 26.60 20.19
C PRO A 146 -25.15 25.08 20.31
N ALA A 147 -25.64 24.59 21.44
CA ALA A 147 -25.82 23.17 21.70
C ALA A 147 -26.83 22.46 20.76
N ASP A 148 -27.72 23.25 20.14
CA ASP A 148 -28.73 22.81 19.18
C ASP A 148 -28.24 22.93 17.69
N ALA A 149 -27.03 23.43 17.48
CA ALA A 149 -26.46 23.46 16.13
C ALA A 149 -26.23 22.04 15.59
N VAL A 150 -26.65 21.81 14.35
CA VAL A 150 -26.46 20.53 13.70
C VAL A 150 -25.05 20.51 13.10
N ILE A 151 -24.10 19.89 13.81
CA ILE A 151 -22.68 19.73 13.41
C ILE A 151 -22.28 18.26 13.26
N ASP A 152 -23.20 17.35 13.53
CA ASP A 152 -23.12 15.90 13.49
C ASP A 152 -24.50 15.41 13.04
N ALA A 153 -24.76 15.50 11.72
CA ALA A 153 -26.09 15.27 11.17
C ALA A 153 -26.46 13.78 11.13
N ASP A 154 -25.48 12.90 11.03
CA ASP A 154 -25.67 11.44 11.08
C ASP A 154 -25.78 10.90 12.52
N GLY A 155 -25.47 11.72 13.54
CA GLY A 155 -25.60 11.38 14.95
C GLY A 155 -24.58 10.38 15.47
N ASN A 156 -23.43 10.24 14.82
CA ASN A 156 -22.39 9.28 15.19
C ASN A 156 -21.48 9.75 16.34
N GLY A 157 -21.63 11.01 16.81
CA GLY A 157 -20.83 11.60 17.88
C GLY A 157 -19.54 12.29 17.39
N VAL A 158 -19.33 12.34 16.09
CA VAL A 158 -18.21 13.02 15.43
C VAL A 158 -18.76 14.14 14.57
N ILE A 159 -18.06 15.27 14.52
CA ILE A 159 -18.43 16.36 13.62
C ILE A 159 -18.22 15.92 12.18
N ASP A 160 -19.24 16.11 11.32
CA ASP A 160 -19.21 15.65 9.94
C ASP A 160 -18.05 16.29 9.15
N ASN A 161 -17.84 17.59 9.30
CA ASN A 161 -16.71 18.31 8.72
C ASN A 161 -16.50 19.69 9.37
N ILE A 162 -15.26 20.14 9.44
CA ILE A 162 -14.86 21.50 9.76
C ILE A 162 -14.11 22.09 8.57
N CYS A 163 -14.62 23.20 8.03
CA CYS A 163 -13.98 23.95 6.96
C CYS A 163 -13.37 25.24 7.52
N ILE A 164 -12.06 25.32 7.56
CA ILE A 164 -11.29 26.48 8.03
C ILE A 164 -10.90 27.33 6.83
N ILE A 165 -11.48 28.52 6.68
CA ILE A 165 -11.10 29.48 5.65
C ILE A 165 -10.09 30.44 6.26
N VAL A 166 -8.84 30.30 5.87
CA VAL A 166 -7.71 31.10 6.37
C VAL A 166 -7.59 32.37 5.55
N SER A 167 -7.33 33.50 6.23
CA SER A 167 -7.08 34.79 5.59
C SER A 167 -5.90 34.75 4.62
N GLY A 168 -5.95 35.53 3.54
CA GLY A 168 -4.84 35.77 2.61
C GLY A 168 -4.45 34.54 1.80
N ARG A 169 -3.18 34.49 1.40
CA ARG A 169 -2.67 33.53 0.41
C ARG A 169 -2.20 32.22 1.05
N SER A 170 -2.43 31.14 0.32
CA SER A 170 -1.75 29.88 0.56
C SER A 170 -0.29 29.89 0.10
N ALA A 171 0.54 29.06 0.72
CA ALA A 171 1.83 28.70 0.16
C ALA A 171 1.65 27.77 -1.08
N ILE A 172 2.70 27.67 -1.91
CA ILE A 172 2.70 26.76 -3.05
C ILE A 172 3.26 25.41 -2.59
N GLY A 173 2.42 24.36 -2.64
CA GLY A 173 2.79 22.97 -2.41
C GLY A 173 2.74 22.51 -0.96
N ASN A 174 2.58 21.22 -0.80
CA ASN A 174 2.41 20.49 0.47
C ASN A 174 3.64 20.49 1.40
N SER A 175 4.77 21.03 0.96
CA SER A 175 5.93 21.23 1.81
C SER A 175 5.74 22.33 2.85
N HIS A 176 4.65 23.11 2.76
CA HIS A 176 4.30 24.18 3.69
C HIS A 176 3.14 23.78 4.58
N LEU A 177 2.96 24.43 5.74
CA LEU A 177 1.79 24.28 6.61
C LEU A 177 0.59 24.99 5.99
N LEU A 178 0.78 26.25 5.57
CA LEU A 178 -0.30 27.07 5.01
C LEU A 178 -0.53 26.76 3.53
N TRP A 179 -1.18 25.64 3.24
CA TRP A 179 -1.61 25.22 1.91
C TRP A 179 -2.99 24.53 1.97
N PRO A 180 -3.80 24.51 0.89
CA PRO A 180 -5.11 23.86 0.90
C PRO A 180 -4.96 22.34 1.07
N HIS A 181 -5.68 21.77 2.04
CA HIS A 181 -5.68 20.32 2.25
C HIS A 181 -6.75 19.89 3.26
N ARG A 182 -7.08 18.60 3.22
CA ARG A 182 -7.82 17.91 4.27
C ARG A 182 -6.85 17.16 5.19
N SER A 183 -7.11 17.20 6.48
CA SER A 183 -6.33 16.46 7.48
C SER A 183 -7.20 15.92 8.62
N THR A 184 -6.57 15.14 9.51
CA THR A 184 -7.21 14.57 10.70
C THR A 184 -6.54 15.11 11.96
N LEU A 185 -7.32 15.41 12.98
CA LEU A 185 -6.81 15.82 14.29
C LEU A 185 -6.42 14.56 15.09
N TYR A 186 -5.14 14.19 15.09
CA TYR A 186 -4.64 12.95 15.68
C TYR A 186 -3.57 13.12 16.77
N THR A 187 -2.89 14.26 16.85
CA THR A 187 -1.93 14.54 17.93
C THR A 187 -2.58 15.33 19.09
N GLN A 188 -3.83 15.74 18.92
CA GLN A 188 -4.60 16.51 19.87
C GLN A 188 -6.04 15.97 19.90
N GLU A 189 -6.70 16.07 21.05
CA GLU A 189 -8.13 15.81 21.15
C GLU A 189 -8.90 17.11 21.11
N GLY A 190 -9.91 17.20 20.24
CA GLY A 190 -10.82 18.31 20.12
C GLY A 190 -12.28 17.87 20.21
N SER A 191 -13.13 18.71 20.83
CA SER A 191 -14.57 18.52 20.82
C SER A 191 -15.30 19.85 20.73
N ILE A 192 -16.46 19.86 20.09
CA ILE A 192 -17.37 21.02 20.04
C ILE A 192 -18.75 20.50 20.41
N GLN A 193 -19.34 21.07 21.47
CA GLN A 193 -20.63 20.64 22.02
C GLN A 193 -20.71 19.13 22.31
N GLY A 194 -19.59 18.57 22.81
CA GLY A 194 -19.49 17.16 23.14
C GLY A 194 -19.34 16.20 21.93
N LYS A 195 -19.22 16.73 20.70
CA LYS A 195 -18.95 15.98 19.48
C LYS A 195 -17.45 15.99 19.20
N LYS A 196 -16.86 14.85 18.86
CA LYS A 196 -15.43 14.73 18.57
C LYS A 196 -15.07 15.48 17.28
N VAL A 197 -14.00 16.26 17.31
CA VAL A 197 -13.33 16.78 16.10
C VAL A 197 -12.38 15.72 15.59
N ASN A 198 -12.64 15.18 14.41
CA ASN A 198 -11.80 14.18 13.79
C ASN A 198 -11.12 14.70 12.52
N GLU A 199 -11.89 15.29 11.62
CA GLU A 199 -11.42 15.76 10.32
C GLU A 199 -11.63 17.27 10.18
N TYR A 200 -10.77 17.92 9.41
CA TYR A 200 -10.89 19.32 9.05
C TYR A 200 -10.29 19.56 7.65
N ILE A 201 -10.78 20.63 7.03
CA ILE A 201 -10.30 21.15 5.76
C ILE A 201 -9.72 22.53 6.01
N MET A 202 -8.53 22.78 5.53
CA MET A 202 -7.90 24.09 5.55
C MET A 202 -7.87 24.67 4.14
N LEU A 203 -8.50 25.81 3.94
CA LEU A 203 -8.57 26.52 2.67
C LEU A 203 -8.19 27.99 2.87
N PHE A 204 -7.96 28.72 1.80
CA PHE A 204 -7.47 30.10 1.86
C PHE A 204 -8.39 31.00 1.04
N ASP A 205 -8.70 32.18 1.60
CA ASP A 205 -9.56 33.16 0.93
C ASP A 205 -8.97 33.65 -0.39
N ASP A 206 -7.63 33.81 -0.44
CA ASP A 206 -6.86 34.11 -1.66
C ASP A 206 -6.05 32.86 -2.04
N ALA A 207 -6.70 31.89 -2.65
CA ALA A 207 -6.06 30.66 -3.11
C ALA A 207 -5.26 30.93 -4.39
N ASN A 208 -3.93 30.81 -4.32
CA ASN A 208 -3.12 30.68 -5.51
C ASN A 208 -3.33 29.27 -6.06
N GLY A 209 -4.11 29.15 -7.13
CA GLY A 209 -4.38 27.86 -7.76
C GLY A 209 -3.11 27.14 -8.22
N TYR A 210 -3.13 25.84 -8.12
CA TYR A 210 -2.17 24.96 -8.79
C TYR A 210 -2.08 25.33 -10.29
N GLY A 211 -0.91 25.75 -10.74
CA GLY A 211 -0.56 25.82 -12.14
C GLY A 211 -0.42 27.19 -12.78
N SER A 212 -0.76 28.31 -12.12
CA SER A 212 -0.47 29.63 -12.69
C SER A 212 0.17 30.57 -11.67
N MET A 213 1.44 30.85 -11.86
CA MET A 213 2.21 31.83 -11.05
C MET A 213 1.77 33.29 -11.28
N VAL A 214 0.71 33.56 -12.03
CA VAL A 214 0.44 34.90 -12.58
C VAL A 214 -0.92 35.49 -12.18
N THR A 215 -1.90 34.66 -11.71
CA THR A 215 -3.20 35.18 -11.25
C THR A 215 -3.54 34.62 -9.88
N PRO A 216 -3.81 35.46 -8.88
CA PRO A 216 -4.39 35.02 -7.62
C PRO A 216 -5.76 34.40 -7.95
N LEU A 217 -5.94 33.12 -7.66
CA LEU A 217 -7.24 32.47 -7.73
C LEU A 217 -7.91 32.64 -6.37
N GLU A 218 -9.09 33.23 -6.38
CA GLU A 218 -9.97 33.21 -5.21
C GLU A 218 -10.36 31.78 -4.85
N ILE A 219 -10.71 31.54 -3.59
CA ILE A 219 -11.39 30.32 -3.18
C ILE A 219 -12.55 30.05 -4.13
N ASN A 220 -12.68 28.80 -4.58
CA ASN A 220 -13.72 28.43 -5.55
C ASN A 220 -14.35 27.10 -5.19
N THR A 221 -15.50 26.81 -5.78
CA THR A 221 -16.28 25.61 -5.50
C THR A 221 -15.54 24.34 -5.84
N GLY A 222 -14.67 24.35 -6.85
CA GLY A 222 -13.88 23.17 -7.26
C GLY A 222 -12.94 22.71 -6.17
N VAL A 223 -12.14 23.59 -5.60
CA VAL A 223 -11.21 23.26 -4.50
C VAL A 223 -11.99 22.82 -3.26
N LEU A 224 -13.09 23.54 -2.91
CA LEU A 224 -13.97 23.16 -1.80
C LEU A 224 -14.49 21.72 -1.98
N CYS A 225 -15.04 21.40 -3.15
CA CYS A 225 -15.59 20.08 -3.41
C CYS A 225 -14.51 18.99 -3.42
N HIS A 226 -13.29 19.28 -3.93
CA HIS A 226 -12.15 18.37 -3.90
C HIS A 226 -11.79 18.00 -2.46
N GLU A 227 -11.49 18.99 -1.63
CA GLU A 227 -11.07 18.76 -0.24
C GLU A 227 -12.20 18.10 0.60
N MET A 228 -13.47 18.54 0.41
CA MET A 228 -14.60 17.92 1.08
C MET A 228 -14.83 16.47 0.66
N SER A 229 -14.50 16.11 -0.57
CA SER A 229 -14.63 14.73 -1.04
C SER A 229 -13.70 13.75 -0.31
N HIS A 230 -12.56 14.22 0.19
CA HIS A 230 -11.71 13.39 1.03
C HIS A 230 -12.40 12.89 2.30
N THR A 231 -13.33 13.66 2.88
CA THR A 231 -14.14 13.21 4.02
C THR A 231 -15.04 12.01 3.66
N LEU A 232 -15.44 11.89 2.38
CA LEU A 232 -16.16 10.72 1.87
C LEU A 232 -15.27 9.48 1.68
N GLY A 233 -13.95 9.63 1.88
CA GLY A 233 -12.96 8.57 1.75
C GLY A 233 -12.33 8.48 0.36
N THR A 234 -12.48 9.51 -0.49
CA THR A 234 -11.79 9.56 -1.79
C THR A 234 -10.31 9.85 -1.60
N TYR A 235 -9.51 9.40 -2.56
CA TYR A 235 -8.06 9.64 -2.64
C TYR A 235 -7.74 10.50 -3.84
N ASP A 236 -6.59 11.19 -3.76
CA ASP A 236 -6.05 11.91 -4.92
C ASP A 236 -5.75 10.97 -6.09
N LEU A 237 -6.17 11.39 -7.27
CA LEU A 237 -5.97 10.67 -8.53
C LEU A 237 -4.89 11.32 -9.41
N TYR A 238 -4.09 12.23 -8.85
CA TYR A 238 -2.90 12.80 -9.48
C TYR A 238 -1.63 12.24 -8.84
N HIS A 239 -0.50 12.34 -9.52
CA HIS A 239 0.80 12.01 -8.95
C HIS A 239 1.31 13.14 -8.05
N GLY A 240 1.76 12.81 -6.86
CA GLY A 240 2.41 13.76 -5.95
C GLY A 240 3.73 14.31 -6.53
N SER A 241 4.35 15.27 -5.83
CA SER A 241 5.49 16.09 -6.26
C SER A 241 6.71 15.36 -6.84
N VAL A 242 6.78 14.06 -6.75
CA VAL A 242 7.90 13.23 -7.22
C VAL A 242 7.68 12.68 -8.64
N ARG A 243 6.45 12.76 -9.17
CA ARG A 243 6.10 12.25 -10.50
C ARG A 243 5.28 13.29 -11.27
N THR A 244 5.89 14.44 -11.53
CA THR A 244 5.25 15.60 -12.19
C THR A 244 5.12 15.46 -13.70
N ASP A 245 5.64 14.39 -14.28
CA ASP A 245 5.73 14.15 -15.72
C ASP A 245 4.56 13.36 -16.31
N LEU A 246 3.72 12.77 -15.46
CA LEU A 246 2.54 12.01 -15.88
C LEU A 246 1.30 12.42 -15.08
N ASN A 247 0.22 12.74 -15.80
CA ASN A 247 -1.09 13.01 -15.23
C ASN A 247 -2.05 11.87 -15.57
N PRO A 248 -2.33 10.93 -14.65
CA PRO A 248 -3.07 9.70 -14.98
C PRO A 248 -4.52 9.95 -15.37
N VAL A 249 -5.20 10.93 -14.75
CA VAL A 249 -6.64 11.20 -14.95
C VAL A 249 -6.92 12.62 -15.40
N GLY A 250 -6.15 13.60 -14.92
CA GLY A 250 -6.29 15.01 -15.29
C GLY A 250 -7.66 15.60 -14.95
N VAL A 251 -8.11 16.52 -15.78
CA VAL A 251 -9.37 17.26 -15.59
C VAL A 251 -10.64 16.39 -15.70
N TRP A 252 -10.53 15.08 -15.86
CA TRP A 252 -11.65 14.17 -16.03
C TRP A 252 -12.23 13.61 -14.72
N ASP A 253 -11.57 13.88 -13.59
CA ASP A 253 -12.09 13.55 -12.26
C ASP A 253 -11.74 14.69 -11.29
N LEU A 254 -12.70 15.09 -10.44
CA LEU A 254 -12.52 16.12 -9.43
C LEU A 254 -11.31 15.84 -8.53
N MET A 255 -11.05 14.56 -8.23
CA MET A 255 -9.96 14.15 -7.35
C MET A 255 -8.58 14.13 -8.04
N SER A 256 -8.50 14.64 -9.27
CA SER A 256 -7.25 14.87 -9.99
C SER A 256 -7.04 16.37 -10.21
N ASP A 257 -7.33 16.91 -11.39
CA ASP A 257 -7.20 18.35 -11.67
C ASP A 257 -8.58 19.01 -11.59
N ASN A 258 -8.91 19.62 -10.46
CA ASN A 258 -10.21 20.26 -10.28
C ASN A 258 -10.33 21.59 -11.06
N LEU A 259 -11.46 21.78 -11.71
CA LEU A 259 -11.86 23.06 -12.31
C LEU A 259 -12.42 24.01 -11.26
N SER A 260 -12.44 25.33 -11.50
CA SER A 260 -13.03 26.31 -10.59
C SER A 260 -14.54 26.11 -10.40
N VAL A 261 -15.26 25.66 -11.45
CA VAL A 261 -16.55 25.01 -11.36
C VAL A 261 -16.28 23.51 -11.34
N PRO A 262 -16.59 22.78 -10.27
CA PRO A 262 -16.16 21.38 -10.13
C PRO A 262 -16.78 20.52 -11.22
N GLN A 263 -15.97 19.75 -11.89
CA GLN A 263 -16.46 18.69 -12.77
C GLN A 263 -16.83 17.43 -11.97
N SER A 264 -17.57 16.53 -12.60
CA SER A 264 -17.97 15.28 -11.95
C SER A 264 -16.79 14.36 -11.65
N MET A 265 -16.88 13.61 -10.56
CA MET A 265 -16.03 12.43 -10.32
C MET A 265 -16.37 11.35 -11.33
N SER A 266 -15.42 10.46 -11.64
CA SER A 266 -15.66 9.28 -12.47
C SER A 266 -16.69 8.34 -11.84
N ALA A 267 -17.32 7.50 -12.64
CA ALA A 267 -18.20 6.44 -12.16
C ALA A 267 -17.49 5.52 -11.17
N TYR A 268 -16.20 5.29 -11.37
CA TYR A 268 -15.36 4.52 -10.44
C TYR A 268 -15.26 5.16 -9.06
N THR A 269 -14.94 6.45 -8.98
CA THR A 269 -14.85 7.19 -7.71
C THR A 269 -16.20 7.19 -6.99
N LYS A 270 -17.30 7.44 -7.72
CA LYS A 270 -18.65 7.41 -7.17
C LYS A 270 -19.07 6.01 -6.67
N TYR A 271 -18.62 4.95 -7.34
CA TYR A 271 -18.88 3.56 -6.95
C TYR A 271 -18.03 3.12 -5.76
N LYS A 272 -16.69 3.22 -5.92
CA LYS A 272 -15.75 2.62 -4.96
C LYS A 272 -15.71 3.39 -3.63
N TYR A 273 -15.62 4.70 -3.69
CA TYR A 273 -15.37 5.54 -2.52
C TYR A 273 -16.66 6.17 -1.98
N CYS A 274 -17.40 6.86 -2.82
CA CYS A 274 -18.58 7.58 -2.38
C CYS A 274 -19.78 6.68 -2.10
N LYS A 275 -19.84 5.48 -2.67
CA LYS A 275 -20.97 4.54 -2.53
C LYS A 275 -22.31 5.07 -3.04
N TRP A 276 -22.26 5.98 -4.01
CA TRP A 276 -23.47 6.54 -4.63
C TRP A 276 -24.01 5.69 -5.80
N ILE A 277 -23.14 4.87 -6.37
CA ILE A 277 -23.45 3.85 -7.36
C ILE A 277 -23.31 2.49 -6.69
N ASP A 278 -24.38 1.68 -6.71
CA ASP A 278 -24.40 0.41 -6.01
C ASP A 278 -23.62 -0.67 -6.79
N GLU A 279 -23.63 -0.59 -8.12
CA GLU A 279 -22.96 -1.55 -9.01
C GLU A 279 -22.61 -0.90 -10.35
N ILE A 280 -21.45 -1.25 -10.91
CA ILE A 280 -21.11 -1.00 -12.31
C ILE A 280 -21.24 -2.34 -13.04
N PRO A 281 -22.28 -2.52 -13.91
CA PRO A 281 -22.53 -3.80 -14.58
C PRO A 281 -21.34 -4.25 -15.41
N GLU A 282 -21.00 -5.54 -15.30
CA GLU A 282 -19.96 -6.15 -16.14
C GLU A 282 -20.54 -6.57 -17.49
N ILE A 283 -19.81 -6.25 -18.56
CA ILE A 283 -20.11 -6.69 -19.92
C ILE A 283 -18.98 -7.59 -20.43
N SER A 284 -19.33 -8.77 -20.91
CA SER A 284 -18.38 -9.74 -21.46
C SER A 284 -18.81 -10.27 -22.82
N GLN A 285 -20.09 -10.09 -23.18
CA GLN A 285 -20.61 -10.59 -24.42
C GLN A 285 -20.47 -9.55 -25.54
N PRO A 286 -20.01 -9.92 -26.74
CA PRO A 286 -20.03 -9.04 -27.89
C PRO A 286 -21.44 -8.52 -28.17
N GLY A 287 -21.57 -7.23 -28.46
CA GLY A 287 -22.85 -6.60 -28.70
C GLY A 287 -22.80 -5.09 -28.56
N THR A 288 -23.93 -4.44 -28.86
CA THR A 288 -24.08 -2.99 -28.74
C THR A 288 -24.56 -2.61 -27.34
N TYR A 289 -23.84 -1.71 -26.70
CA TYR A 289 -24.14 -1.15 -25.38
C TYR A 289 -24.42 0.34 -25.48
N THR A 290 -25.30 0.83 -24.65
CA THR A 290 -25.69 2.25 -24.62
C THR A 290 -25.50 2.81 -23.24
N LEU A 291 -24.91 4.02 -23.17
CA LEU A 291 -24.65 4.76 -21.95
C LEU A 291 -25.46 6.06 -21.92
N HIS A 292 -26.00 6.38 -20.77
CA HIS A 292 -26.45 7.72 -20.42
C HIS A 292 -25.28 8.58 -19.91
N PRO A 293 -25.38 9.92 -19.98
CA PRO A 293 -24.39 10.78 -19.37
C PRO A 293 -24.21 10.46 -17.87
N LEU A 294 -22.98 10.56 -17.39
CA LEU A 294 -22.65 10.34 -15.99
C LEU A 294 -23.28 11.38 -15.05
N THR A 295 -23.51 12.60 -15.54
CA THR A 295 -24.22 13.68 -14.86
C THR A 295 -25.73 13.56 -15.07
N GLY A 296 -26.52 14.15 -14.17
CA GLY A 296 -27.99 14.12 -14.18
C GLY A 296 -28.57 13.15 -13.15
N ASP A 297 -29.87 12.88 -13.24
CA ASP A 297 -30.60 12.14 -12.19
C ASP A 297 -30.58 10.61 -12.33
N ARG A 298 -30.03 10.11 -13.44
CA ARG A 298 -30.00 8.67 -13.74
C ARG A 298 -28.78 8.00 -13.19
N LYS A 299 -28.98 6.77 -12.64
CA LYS A 299 -27.89 5.87 -12.20
C LYS A 299 -27.79 4.59 -13.05
N ASP A 300 -28.74 4.34 -13.91
CA ASP A 300 -28.77 3.15 -14.78
C ASP A 300 -28.03 3.39 -16.08
N ASN A 301 -27.21 2.43 -16.48
CA ASN A 301 -26.42 2.46 -17.73
C ASN A 301 -25.55 3.72 -17.88
N ILE A 302 -24.92 4.17 -16.81
CA ILE A 302 -23.99 5.32 -16.83
C ILE A 302 -22.53 4.87 -16.98
N ALA A 303 -22.24 3.62 -16.69
CA ALA A 303 -20.93 3.00 -16.87
C ALA A 303 -21.07 1.48 -17.03
N TYR A 304 -20.06 0.87 -17.67
CA TYR A 304 -19.90 -0.59 -17.72
C TYR A 304 -18.47 -0.98 -17.35
N LYS A 305 -18.33 -2.17 -16.80
CA LYS A 305 -17.04 -2.79 -16.45
C LYS A 305 -16.71 -3.88 -17.47
N ILE A 306 -15.45 -3.93 -17.91
CA ILE A 306 -14.88 -4.96 -18.80
C ILE A 306 -13.72 -5.61 -18.06
N CYS A 307 -13.78 -6.93 -17.87
CA CYS A 307 -12.76 -7.72 -17.17
C CYS A 307 -12.11 -8.71 -18.15
N PRO A 308 -11.06 -8.30 -18.86
CA PRO A 308 -10.33 -9.26 -19.72
C PRO A 308 -9.64 -10.32 -18.84
N THR A 309 -9.56 -11.54 -19.34
CA THR A 309 -8.84 -12.63 -18.69
C THR A 309 -7.34 -12.35 -18.58
N GLY A 310 -6.69 -12.89 -17.55
CA GLY A 310 -5.24 -12.81 -17.32
C GLY A 310 -4.79 -11.67 -16.43
N SER A 311 -5.70 -10.96 -15.78
CA SER A 311 -5.34 -9.90 -14.82
C SER A 311 -6.48 -9.61 -13.84
N ASP A 312 -6.17 -9.16 -12.64
CA ASP A 312 -7.16 -8.59 -11.71
C ASP A 312 -7.54 -7.15 -12.07
N GLN A 313 -6.74 -6.52 -12.94
CA GLN A 313 -7.06 -5.21 -13.46
C GLN A 313 -8.25 -5.30 -14.43
N TYR A 314 -9.08 -4.29 -14.38
CA TYR A 314 -10.26 -4.21 -15.24
C TYR A 314 -10.44 -2.81 -15.82
N PHE A 315 -11.39 -2.66 -16.71
CA PHE A 315 -11.63 -1.41 -17.42
C PHE A 315 -13.05 -0.93 -17.16
N ILE A 316 -13.20 0.39 -17.06
CA ILE A 316 -14.50 1.04 -16.94
C ILE A 316 -14.68 1.95 -18.14
N VAL A 317 -15.86 1.90 -18.72
CA VAL A 317 -16.31 2.83 -19.76
C VAL A 317 -17.48 3.65 -19.23
N GLU A 318 -17.43 4.97 -19.43
CA GLU A 318 -18.48 5.90 -19.04
C GLU A 318 -18.70 6.96 -20.13
N TYR A 319 -19.88 7.54 -20.18
CA TYR A 319 -20.17 8.65 -21.07
C TYR A 319 -20.14 9.99 -20.32
N ARG A 320 -19.24 10.87 -20.75
CA ARG A 320 -19.17 12.25 -20.26
C ARG A 320 -19.76 13.21 -21.29
N LYS A 321 -20.61 14.10 -20.84
CA LYS A 321 -21.25 15.09 -21.71
C LYS A 321 -21.04 16.49 -21.14
N LYS A 322 -20.69 17.45 -22.01
CA LYS A 322 -20.46 18.85 -21.60
C LYS A 322 -21.77 19.54 -21.25
N GLU A 323 -22.35 19.19 -20.11
CA GLU A 323 -23.56 19.80 -19.54
C GLU A 323 -23.49 19.77 -18.01
N GLY A 324 -24.29 20.60 -17.33
CA GLY A 324 -24.30 20.70 -15.89
C GLY A 324 -22.90 21.05 -15.33
N PHE A 325 -22.49 20.37 -14.31
CA PHE A 325 -21.15 20.51 -13.73
C PHE A 325 -20.02 20.06 -14.69
N ASP A 326 -20.32 19.20 -15.68
CA ASP A 326 -19.34 18.81 -16.71
C ASP A 326 -19.25 19.78 -17.89
N ALA A 327 -19.92 20.93 -17.86
CA ALA A 327 -19.84 21.91 -18.95
C ALA A 327 -18.40 22.39 -19.24
N GLY A 328 -17.52 22.36 -18.24
CA GLY A 328 -16.11 22.79 -18.33
C GLY A 328 -15.12 21.73 -18.83
N ILE A 329 -15.50 20.44 -18.94
CA ILE A 329 -14.57 19.40 -19.42
C ILE A 329 -14.17 19.62 -20.88
N PRO A 330 -13.03 19.07 -21.35
CA PRO A 330 -12.52 19.36 -22.71
C PRO A 330 -13.48 18.97 -23.83
N GLU A 331 -14.00 17.73 -23.81
CA GLU A 331 -14.83 17.16 -24.87
C GLU A 331 -15.96 16.30 -24.28
N SER A 332 -17.02 16.07 -25.08
CA SER A 332 -17.99 15.00 -24.77
C SER A 332 -17.56 13.71 -25.43
N GLY A 333 -17.84 12.54 -24.82
CA GLY A 333 -17.57 11.24 -25.41
C GLY A 333 -17.43 10.12 -24.39
N LEU A 334 -17.10 8.94 -24.90
CA LEU A 334 -16.80 7.75 -24.12
C LEU A 334 -15.42 7.91 -23.50
N LEU A 335 -15.32 7.81 -22.18
CA LEU A 335 -14.05 7.67 -21.47
C LEU A 335 -13.79 6.20 -21.17
N ILE A 336 -12.54 5.80 -21.24
CA ILE A 336 -12.09 4.43 -20.96
C ILE A 336 -11.00 4.50 -19.93
N TYR A 337 -11.25 3.91 -18.77
CA TYR A 337 -10.30 3.84 -17.66
C TYR A 337 -9.76 2.43 -17.49
N ARG A 338 -8.50 2.31 -17.09
CA ARG A 338 -7.96 1.12 -16.44
C ARG A 338 -8.06 1.30 -14.94
N VAL A 339 -8.50 0.27 -14.25
CA VAL A 339 -8.48 0.17 -12.79
C VAL A 339 -7.52 -0.92 -12.38
N ASP A 340 -6.59 -0.59 -11.49
CA ASP A 340 -5.72 -1.55 -10.84
C ASP A 340 -6.12 -1.66 -9.35
N PRO A 341 -6.82 -2.72 -8.94
CA PRO A 341 -7.37 -2.83 -7.59
C PRO A 341 -6.30 -3.02 -6.49
N ARG A 342 -5.05 -3.28 -6.87
CA ARG A 342 -3.93 -3.42 -5.93
C ARG A 342 -3.52 -2.10 -5.29
N TYR A 343 -3.97 -0.96 -5.86
CA TYR A 343 -3.58 0.37 -5.42
C TYR A 343 -4.77 1.16 -4.90
N THR A 344 -4.46 2.17 -4.10
CA THR A 344 -5.45 3.07 -3.50
C THR A 344 -5.03 4.52 -3.79
N GLY A 345 -5.78 5.19 -4.64
CA GLY A 345 -5.41 6.49 -5.19
C GLY A 345 -4.20 6.40 -6.14
N ASN A 346 -3.84 7.56 -6.73
CA ASN A 346 -2.68 7.66 -7.61
C ASN A 346 -1.51 8.42 -6.97
N ASN A 347 -1.70 8.94 -5.78
CA ASN A 347 -0.70 9.75 -5.06
C ASN A 347 0.25 8.90 -4.21
N ALA A 348 0.00 7.59 -4.07
CA ALA A 348 0.89 6.68 -3.37
C ALA A 348 2.21 6.52 -4.12
N TYR A 349 3.32 6.89 -3.44
CA TYR A 349 4.66 6.87 -4.00
C TYR A 349 5.55 5.83 -3.32
N ASP A 350 6.21 4.97 -4.09
CA ASP A 350 7.22 4.03 -3.61
C ASP A 350 8.62 4.25 -4.21
N GLY A 351 8.84 5.38 -4.87
CA GLY A 351 10.15 5.74 -5.43
C GLY A 351 10.54 5.08 -6.76
N SER A 352 10.01 3.94 -7.13
CA SER A 352 10.46 3.17 -8.31
C SER A 352 9.34 2.72 -9.24
N SER A 353 8.09 2.66 -8.77
CA SER A 353 7.00 2.01 -9.48
C SER A 353 5.98 3.01 -9.99
N LYS A 354 5.30 2.63 -11.04
CA LYS A 354 4.22 3.41 -11.68
C LYS A 354 2.91 2.82 -11.21
N PHE A 355 2.30 3.45 -10.19
CA PHE A 355 1.08 2.96 -9.61
C PHE A 355 -0.04 3.92 -9.88
N ASP A 356 -0.91 3.55 -10.78
CA ASP A 356 -2.17 4.24 -10.97
C ASP A 356 -3.30 3.27 -10.64
N GLU A 357 -4.03 3.53 -9.58
CA GLU A 357 -5.29 2.86 -9.31
C GLU A 357 -6.27 3.12 -10.48
N LEU A 358 -6.33 4.37 -10.94
CA LEU A 358 -7.17 4.80 -12.04
C LEU A 358 -6.31 5.50 -13.10
N TYR A 359 -6.36 5.01 -14.33
CA TYR A 359 -5.67 5.58 -15.49
C TYR A 359 -6.66 5.78 -16.65
N LEU A 360 -6.71 7.00 -17.18
CA LEU A 360 -7.56 7.33 -18.32
C LEU A 360 -6.80 7.17 -19.64
N PHE A 361 -7.34 6.39 -20.56
CA PHE A 361 -6.77 6.22 -21.89
C PHE A 361 -6.96 7.46 -22.78
N ARG A 362 -5.88 7.87 -23.45
CA ARG A 362 -5.82 9.06 -24.30
C ARG A 362 -4.81 8.90 -25.42
N PRO A 363 -4.90 9.68 -26.50
CA PRO A 363 -3.95 9.60 -27.63
C PRO A 363 -2.51 9.85 -27.19
N GLY A 364 -1.61 8.91 -27.55
CA GLY A 364 -0.19 8.98 -27.21
C GLY A 364 0.14 8.71 -25.74
N GLY A 365 -0.85 8.38 -24.91
CA GLY A 365 -0.67 7.97 -23.54
C GLY A 365 -0.10 6.54 -23.45
N SER A 366 0.81 6.33 -22.50
CA SER A 366 1.43 5.05 -22.19
C SER A 366 1.82 4.99 -20.71
N THR A 367 2.47 3.93 -20.28
CA THR A 367 3.06 3.85 -18.93
C THR A 367 4.20 4.86 -18.70
N THR A 368 4.71 5.51 -19.73
CA THR A 368 5.87 6.43 -19.68
C THR A 368 5.64 7.76 -20.40
N SER A 369 4.52 7.94 -21.08
CA SER A 369 4.17 9.17 -21.82
C SER A 369 2.80 9.65 -21.39
N ASP A 370 2.70 10.93 -21.12
CA ASP A 370 1.43 11.54 -20.71
C ASP A 370 0.41 11.55 -21.85
N GLY A 371 0.84 11.76 -23.06
CA GLY A 371 -0.06 11.86 -24.22
C GLY A 371 -0.87 13.16 -24.20
N LYS A 372 -2.11 13.09 -24.73
CA LYS A 372 -3.02 14.24 -24.86
C LYS A 372 -4.28 14.00 -24.05
N ILE A 373 -4.21 14.31 -22.76
CA ILE A 373 -5.28 13.98 -21.82
C ILE A 373 -6.58 14.74 -22.11
N GLU A 374 -6.48 15.95 -22.65
CA GLU A 374 -7.65 16.75 -23.04
C GLU A 374 -8.43 16.11 -24.20
N GLN A 375 -7.79 15.20 -24.94
CA GLN A 375 -8.40 14.46 -26.04
C GLN A 375 -8.75 13.02 -25.61
N ALA A 376 -9.07 12.75 -24.37
CA ALA A 376 -9.34 11.39 -23.90
C ALA A 376 -10.70 10.85 -24.35
N ALA A 377 -11.68 11.70 -24.63
CA ALA A 377 -13.04 11.30 -24.98
C ALA A 377 -13.13 10.75 -26.41
N PHE A 378 -13.66 9.54 -26.57
CA PHE A 378 -13.92 8.88 -27.84
C PHE A 378 -15.32 9.19 -28.32
N SER A 379 -15.49 9.54 -29.60
CA SER A 379 -16.79 9.76 -30.24
C SER A 379 -16.65 9.80 -31.74
N ALA A 380 -17.76 9.74 -32.45
CA ALA A 380 -17.77 9.95 -33.90
C ALA A 380 -17.30 11.38 -34.27
N GLU A 381 -17.63 12.39 -33.45
CA GLU A 381 -17.21 13.78 -33.65
C GLU A 381 -15.69 13.95 -33.50
N SER A 382 -15.07 13.24 -32.55
CA SER A 382 -13.61 13.25 -32.36
C SER A 382 -12.87 12.42 -33.42
N GLY A 383 -13.60 11.68 -34.28
CA GLY A 383 -13.05 10.73 -35.25
C GLY A 383 -12.40 9.49 -34.60
N ARG A 384 -12.59 9.28 -33.31
CA ARG A 384 -12.07 8.14 -32.58
C ARG A 384 -13.22 7.23 -32.16
N THR A 385 -13.54 6.28 -33.05
CA THR A 385 -14.69 5.39 -32.93
C THR A 385 -14.34 3.97 -32.55
N ALA A 386 -13.04 3.71 -32.22
CA ALA A 386 -12.56 2.38 -31.86
C ALA A 386 -11.41 2.46 -30.85
N PHE A 387 -11.30 1.41 -30.03
CA PHE A 387 -10.25 1.23 -29.02
C PHE A 387 -9.94 -0.28 -28.87
N GLY A 388 -8.68 -0.66 -28.81
CA GLY A 388 -8.27 -2.07 -28.77
C GLY A 388 -8.37 -2.75 -30.14
N GLY A 389 -8.22 -4.08 -30.16
CA GLY A 389 -8.26 -4.84 -31.42
C GLY A 389 -7.27 -4.29 -32.46
N GLU A 390 -7.77 -3.87 -33.63
CA GLU A 390 -6.97 -3.26 -34.71
C GLU A 390 -6.87 -1.72 -34.62
N ALA A 391 -7.53 -1.09 -33.63
CA ALA A 391 -7.48 0.35 -33.46
C ALA A 391 -6.04 0.83 -33.14
N ALA A 392 -5.75 2.09 -33.46
CA ALA A 392 -4.42 2.68 -33.20
C ALA A 392 -4.07 2.73 -31.69
N GLN A 393 -5.08 2.91 -30.84
CA GLN A 393 -4.92 2.92 -29.37
C GLN A 393 -5.33 1.57 -28.81
N LYS A 394 -4.41 0.98 -28.04
CA LYS A 394 -4.60 -0.34 -27.40
C LYS A 394 -4.81 -0.19 -25.89
N PRO A 395 -5.64 -1.03 -25.28
CA PRO A 395 -5.67 -1.15 -23.82
C PRO A 395 -4.37 -1.81 -23.31
N PHE A 396 -3.89 -1.33 -22.18
CA PHE A 396 -2.72 -1.92 -21.53
C PHE A 396 -2.89 -1.98 -20.00
N TYR A 397 -2.27 -2.97 -19.38
CA TYR A 397 -2.15 -3.11 -17.94
C TYR A 397 -1.06 -2.23 -17.36
N THR A 398 -0.97 -2.12 -16.04
CA THR A 398 0.04 -1.32 -15.34
C THR A 398 1.48 -1.74 -15.70
N ASN A 399 1.71 -3.03 -15.99
CA ASN A 399 2.99 -3.55 -16.46
C ASN A 399 3.30 -3.26 -17.94
N GLY A 400 2.36 -2.63 -18.66
CA GLY A 400 2.49 -2.30 -20.08
C GLY A 400 2.04 -3.38 -21.06
N GLU A 401 1.67 -4.57 -20.58
CA GLU A 401 1.11 -5.62 -21.43
C GLU A 401 -0.26 -5.24 -21.98
N THR A 402 -0.56 -5.67 -23.20
CA THR A 402 -1.81 -5.37 -23.86
C THR A 402 -2.96 -6.19 -23.27
N ALA A 403 -4.02 -5.51 -22.82
CA ALA A 403 -5.25 -6.19 -22.42
C ALA A 403 -6.07 -6.62 -23.66
N ARG A 404 -6.86 -7.67 -23.48
CA ARG A 404 -7.56 -8.34 -24.59
C ARG A 404 -9.05 -8.02 -24.62
N PHE A 405 -9.39 -6.84 -25.09
CA PHE A 405 -10.76 -6.47 -25.48
C PHE A 405 -10.71 -5.42 -26.58
N ALA A 406 -11.81 -5.26 -27.26
CA ALA A 406 -11.93 -4.24 -28.30
C ALA A 406 -13.33 -3.60 -28.28
N ILE A 407 -13.33 -2.29 -28.44
CA ILE A 407 -14.52 -1.47 -28.59
C ILE A 407 -14.53 -0.87 -30.00
N GLY A 408 -15.67 -0.88 -30.63
CA GLY A 408 -15.87 -0.28 -31.95
C GLY A 408 -17.18 0.48 -32.07
N ASN A 409 -17.41 1.07 -33.24
CA ASN A 409 -18.67 1.74 -33.60
C ASN A 409 -19.14 2.74 -32.52
N ILE A 410 -18.21 3.47 -31.89
CA ILE A 410 -18.57 4.48 -30.91
C ILE A 410 -19.34 5.59 -31.64
N SER A 411 -20.55 5.87 -31.15
CA SER A 411 -21.52 6.76 -31.80
C SER A 411 -21.17 8.25 -31.62
N THR A 412 -22.04 9.11 -32.17
CA THR A 412 -22.11 10.53 -31.82
C THR A 412 -22.56 10.75 -30.37
N CYS A 413 -22.21 11.90 -29.80
CA CYS A 413 -22.66 12.35 -28.51
C CYS A 413 -24.08 12.92 -28.58
N GLY A 414 -25.03 12.27 -27.92
CA GLY A 414 -26.43 12.67 -27.88
C GLY A 414 -27.01 12.62 -26.47
N GLU A 415 -28.32 12.34 -26.38
CA GLU A 415 -28.99 11.95 -25.12
C GLU A 415 -28.34 10.70 -24.52
N THR A 416 -27.83 9.84 -25.40
CA THR A 416 -27.05 8.65 -25.06
C THR A 416 -25.85 8.55 -26.00
N LEU A 417 -24.88 7.71 -25.62
CA LEU A 417 -23.79 7.30 -26.50
C LEU A 417 -23.78 5.77 -26.56
N SER A 418 -23.66 5.20 -27.76
CA SER A 418 -23.54 3.74 -27.93
C SER A 418 -22.14 3.34 -28.42
N PHE A 419 -21.77 2.11 -28.12
CA PHE A 419 -20.56 1.46 -28.62
C PHE A 419 -20.78 -0.04 -28.74
N ASP A 420 -19.95 -0.70 -29.54
CA ASP A 420 -19.94 -2.15 -29.63
C ASP A 420 -18.75 -2.73 -28.83
N LEU A 421 -19.02 -3.71 -27.96
CA LEU A 421 -17.98 -4.62 -27.49
C LEU A 421 -17.77 -5.67 -28.61
N LEU A 422 -16.56 -5.68 -29.17
CA LEU A 422 -16.23 -6.53 -30.29
C LEU A 422 -15.75 -7.91 -29.81
N PRO A 423 -16.02 -8.99 -30.59
CA PRO A 423 -15.48 -10.29 -30.25
C PRO A 423 -13.96 -10.29 -30.30
N VAL A 424 -13.36 -10.94 -29.32
CA VAL A 424 -11.93 -11.28 -29.32
C VAL A 424 -11.80 -12.81 -29.35
N ALA A 425 -10.71 -13.32 -29.93
CA ALA A 425 -10.48 -14.76 -29.96
C ALA A 425 -10.47 -15.30 -28.52
N SER A 426 -11.15 -16.41 -28.30
CA SER A 426 -11.15 -17.10 -27.00
C SER A 426 -9.76 -17.58 -26.62
N ARG A 427 -9.48 -17.68 -25.32
CA ARG A 427 -8.27 -18.33 -24.81
C ARG A 427 -8.53 -19.00 -23.47
N ILE A 428 -7.65 -19.93 -23.14
CA ILE A 428 -7.40 -20.41 -21.79
C ILE A 428 -6.06 -19.78 -21.36
N TYR A 429 -5.98 -19.30 -20.14
CA TYR A 429 -4.77 -18.67 -19.61
C TYR A 429 -4.39 -19.27 -18.27
N LEU A 430 -3.13 -19.65 -18.17
CA LEU A 430 -2.49 -20.09 -16.95
C LEU A 430 -1.48 -19.00 -16.52
N PRO A 431 -1.51 -18.52 -15.27
CA PRO A 431 -0.58 -17.50 -14.79
C PRO A 431 0.86 -18.04 -14.66
N THR A 432 1.02 -19.35 -14.73
CA THR A 432 2.30 -20.05 -14.76
C THR A 432 2.21 -21.29 -15.65
N ASP A 433 3.26 -21.55 -16.40
CA ASP A 433 3.36 -22.74 -17.26
C ASP A 433 3.81 -24.00 -16.48
N THR A 434 4.30 -23.82 -15.24
CA THR A 434 4.84 -24.92 -14.44
C THR A 434 4.49 -24.74 -12.97
N VAL A 435 4.12 -25.86 -12.33
CA VAL A 435 3.95 -25.98 -10.88
C VAL A 435 4.78 -27.13 -10.34
N VAL A 436 5.27 -26.99 -9.11
CA VAL A 436 6.10 -28.00 -8.44
C VAL A 436 5.36 -28.52 -7.20
N LEU A 437 5.27 -29.86 -7.12
CA LEU A 437 4.81 -30.59 -5.95
C LEU A 437 6.01 -31.17 -5.20
N ALA A 438 5.94 -31.23 -3.88
CA ALA A 438 6.92 -31.98 -3.10
C ALA A 438 6.87 -33.49 -3.45
N GLY A 439 7.95 -34.21 -3.14
CA GLY A 439 8.09 -35.60 -3.52
C GLY A 439 7.10 -36.57 -2.89
N ASN A 440 6.39 -36.20 -1.84
CA ASN A 440 5.50 -37.05 -1.07
C ASN A 440 4.12 -37.26 -1.70
N ALA A 441 3.47 -38.38 -1.40
CA ALA A 441 2.04 -38.54 -1.62
C ALA A 441 1.27 -37.55 -0.73
N GLY A 442 0.19 -36.98 -1.28
CA GLY A 442 -0.60 -35.94 -0.62
C GLY A 442 -0.07 -34.50 -0.79
N SER A 443 1.09 -34.30 -1.41
CA SER A 443 1.57 -32.97 -1.79
C SER A 443 0.57 -32.33 -2.73
N THR A 444 0.18 -31.07 -2.44
CA THR A 444 -0.84 -30.35 -3.18
C THR A 444 -0.41 -28.93 -3.53
N THR A 445 -0.96 -28.40 -4.61
CA THR A 445 -0.84 -27.01 -5.03
C THR A 445 -2.12 -26.58 -5.72
N ALA A 446 -2.35 -25.26 -5.84
CA ALA A 446 -3.50 -24.72 -6.53
C ALA A 446 -3.08 -23.79 -7.65
N VAL A 447 -3.82 -23.79 -8.76
CA VAL A 447 -3.62 -22.89 -9.90
C VAL A 447 -4.97 -22.32 -10.32
N THR A 448 -5.03 -21.03 -10.51
CA THR A 448 -6.22 -20.37 -11.05
C THR A 448 -6.15 -20.36 -12.58
N VAL A 449 -7.05 -21.08 -13.21
CA VAL A 449 -7.26 -21.06 -14.67
C VAL A 449 -8.21 -19.92 -14.99
N GLU A 450 -7.84 -19.09 -15.94
CA GLU A 450 -8.71 -18.04 -16.47
C GLU A 450 -9.07 -18.33 -17.92
N ALA A 451 -10.32 -18.30 -18.27
CA ALA A 451 -10.74 -18.66 -19.61
C ALA A 451 -11.88 -17.77 -20.13
N ASP A 452 -11.85 -17.50 -21.43
CA ASP A 452 -12.95 -16.83 -22.15
C ASP A 452 -14.02 -17.83 -22.63
N THR A 453 -13.76 -19.12 -22.46
CA THR A 453 -14.61 -20.23 -22.93
C THR A 453 -14.67 -21.36 -21.89
N SER A 454 -15.66 -22.25 -22.02
CA SER A 454 -15.68 -23.47 -21.20
C SER A 454 -14.54 -24.42 -21.60
N TRP A 455 -13.90 -25.01 -20.62
CA TRP A 455 -12.72 -25.86 -20.82
C TRP A 455 -12.77 -27.16 -20.03
N GLN A 456 -11.95 -28.13 -20.43
CA GLN A 456 -11.81 -29.41 -19.75
C GLN A 456 -10.39 -29.94 -19.83
N ILE A 457 -10.00 -30.73 -18.84
CA ILE A 457 -8.82 -31.58 -18.81
C ILE A 457 -9.26 -33.01 -19.18
N THR A 458 -8.76 -33.53 -20.29
CA THR A 458 -9.18 -34.86 -20.81
C THR A 458 -8.30 -36.00 -20.34
N SER A 459 -7.12 -35.73 -19.84
CA SER A 459 -6.17 -36.72 -19.38
C SER A 459 -5.40 -36.22 -18.16
N VAL A 460 -5.45 -37.01 -17.09
CA VAL A 460 -4.68 -36.79 -15.87
C VAL A 460 -3.85 -38.06 -15.62
N PRO A 461 -2.55 -37.97 -15.38
CA PRO A 461 -1.71 -39.13 -15.05
C PRO A 461 -2.15 -39.82 -13.77
N GLU A 462 -1.94 -41.16 -13.70
CA GLU A 462 -2.37 -41.98 -12.54
C GLU A 462 -1.78 -41.54 -11.18
N TRP A 463 -0.69 -40.78 -11.20
CA TRP A 463 -0.05 -40.29 -10.00
C TRP A 463 -0.53 -38.89 -9.54
N LEU A 464 -1.42 -38.27 -10.33
CA LEU A 464 -2.04 -36.99 -9.99
C LEU A 464 -3.54 -37.11 -9.82
N GLU A 465 -4.10 -36.28 -8.96
CA GLU A 465 -5.50 -35.90 -8.92
C GLU A 465 -5.62 -34.42 -9.17
N ILE A 466 -6.56 -34.02 -10.03
CA ILE A 466 -6.85 -32.62 -10.33
C ILE A 466 -8.34 -32.39 -10.13
N SER A 467 -8.70 -31.37 -9.38
CA SER A 467 -10.12 -31.06 -9.11
C SER A 467 -10.31 -29.54 -9.02
N PRO A 468 -11.30 -29.00 -9.76
CA PRO A 468 -12.10 -29.65 -10.81
C PRO A 468 -11.30 -29.89 -12.10
N THR A 469 -11.75 -30.83 -12.95
CA THR A 469 -11.19 -31.11 -14.29
C THR A 469 -11.90 -30.38 -15.41
N GLN A 470 -12.80 -29.45 -15.10
CA GLN A 470 -13.53 -28.61 -16.08
C GLN A 470 -13.91 -27.29 -15.43
N GLY A 471 -14.05 -26.26 -16.24
CA GLY A 471 -14.46 -24.95 -15.82
C GLY A 471 -15.23 -24.20 -16.90
N HIS A 472 -15.75 -23.04 -16.53
CA HIS A 472 -16.50 -22.15 -17.41
C HIS A 472 -15.72 -20.85 -17.64
N THR A 473 -16.26 -19.97 -18.47
CA THR A 473 -15.76 -18.60 -18.62
C THR A 473 -15.58 -17.92 -17.26
N GLY A 474 -14.43 -17.28 -17.08
CA GLY A 474 -14.02 -16.65 -15.82
C GLY A 474 -12.87 -17.39 -15.15
N LYS A 475 -12.72 -17.18 -13.84
CA LYS A 475 -11.68 -17.77 -12.99
C LYS A 475 -12.16 -19.08 -12.36
N THR A 476 -11.35 -20.13 -12.48
CA THR A 476 -11.59 -21.43 -11.82
C THR A 476 -10.29 -21.87 -11.16
N THR A 477 -10.27 -22.03 -9.86
CA THR A 477 -9.11 -22.60 -9.17
C THR A 477 -9.14 -24.13 -9.25
N ILE A 478 -8.09 -24.73 -9.79
CA ILE A 478 -7.87 -26.19 -9.77
C ILE A 478 -6.87 -26.54 -8.68
N THR A 479 -7.16 -27.57 -7.92
CA THR A 479 -6.25 -28.16 -6.95
C THR A 479 -5.58 -29.39 -7.57
N ILE A 480 -4.28 -29.49 -7.48
CA ILE A 480 -3.45 -30.56 -8.05
C ILE A 480 -2.81 -31.31 -6.88
N THR A 481 -3.06 -32.58 -6.76
CA THR A 481 -2.57 -33.43 -5.65
C THR A 481 -1.77 -34.59 -6.20
N ALA A 482 -0.59 -34.84 -5.65
CA ALA A 482 0.18 -36.03 -5.91
C ALA A 482 -0.42 -37.24 -5.15
N LEU A 483 -0.95 -38.23 -5.84
CA LEU A 483 -1.50 -39.44 -5.25
C LEU A 483 -0.46 -40.41 -4.71
N THR A 484 0.72 -40.38 -5.29
CA THR A 484 1.82 -41.28 -4.93
C THR A 484 3.11 -40.52 -4.70
N LYS A 485 3.97 -41.03 -3.82
CA LYS A 485 5.34 -40.57 -3.66
C LYS A 485 6.11 -40.74 -4.95
N ASN A 486 6.95 -39.78 -5.28
CA ASN A 486 7.91 -39.96 -6.41
C ASN A 486 9.12 -40.76 -5.92
N GLU A 487 9.14 -42.05 -6.29
CA GLU A 487 10.22 -42.95 -5.94
C GLU A 487 11.40 -42.89 -6.95
N ASN A 488 11.32 -42.03 -7.97
CA ASN A 488 12.39 -41.86 -8.95
C ASN A 488 13.54 -41.03 -8.36
N THR A 489 14.71 -41.20 -8.92
CA THR A 489 15.92 -40.42 -8.59
C THR A 489 15.94 -39.01 -9.18
N SER A 490 14.93 -38.64 -9.94
CA SER A 490 14.72 -37.31 -10.52
C SER A 490 13.26 -36.88 -10.37
N SER A 491 12.96 -35.62 -10.56
CA SER A 491 11.59 -35.14 -10.64
C SER A 491 10.86 -35.90 -11.77
N ARG A 492 9.57 -36.18 -11.57
CA ARG A 492 8.68 -36.65 -12.62
C ARG A 492 7.74 -35.53 -13.07
N ASN A 493 7.58 -35.42 -14.37
CA ASN A 493 6.79 -34.36 -14.97
C ASN A 493 5.60 -34.93 -15.72
N ALA A 494 4.56 -34.13 -15.81
CA ALA A 494 3.42 -34.40 -16.66
C ALA A 494 2.88 -33.09 -17.23
N ASP A 495 2.53 -33.10 -18.51
CA ASP A 495 1.87 -31.97 -19.14
C ASP A 495 0.36 -32.19 -19.08
N ILE A 496 -0.31 -31.27 -18.45
CA ILE A 496 -1.75 -31.22 -18.29
C ILE A 496 -2.31 -30.23 -19.30
N ILE A 497 -3.01 -30.75 -20.27
CA ILE A 497 -3.58 -29.95 -21.36
C ILE A 497 -5.03 -29.59 -21.01
N LEU A 498 -5.28 -28.29 -20.95
CA LEU A 498 -6.60 -27.69 -20.80
C LEU A 498 -7.10 -27.35 -22.21
N ASN A 499 -8.21 -27.96 -22.64
CA ASN A 499 -8.78 -27.75 -23.96
C ASN A 499 -10.12 -27.04 -23.83
N ALA A 500 -10.38 -26.08 -24.70
CA ALA A 500 -11.74 -25.54 -24.85
C ALA A 500 -12.71 -26.65 -25.33
N ILE A 501 -13.94 -26.64 -24.84
CA ILE A 501 -14.91 -27.68 -25.14
C ILE A 501 -15.44 -27.52 -26.58
N ASP A 502 -15.69 -26.29 -26.99
CA ASP A 502 -16.35 -25.97 -28.26
C ASP A 502 -15.39 -25.38 -29.34
N GLU A 503 -14.11 -25.20 -29.01
CA GLU A 503 -13.11 -24.54 -29.86
C GLU A 503 -11.79 -25.35 -29.86
N ALA A 504 -11.68 -26.29 -30.80
CA ALA A 504 -10.60 -27.30 -30.82
C ALA A 504 -9.16 -26.72 -30.90
N ASP A 505 -9.00 -25.51 -31.39
CA ASP A 505 -7.69 -24.85 -31.54
C ASP A 505 -7.31 -24.00 -30.32
N VAL A 506 -8.16 -23.94 -29.28
CA VAL A 506 -7.93 -23.19 -28.07
C VAL A 506 -7.55 -24.15 -26.93
N ALA A 507 -6.28 -24.11 -26.56
CA ALA A 507 -5.74 -24.94 -25.48
C ALA A 507 -4.60 -24.20 -24.78
N ASP A 508 -4.31 -24.61 -23.53
CA ASP A 508 -3.12 -24.23 -22.80
C ASP A 508 -2.55 -25.45 -22.05
N THR A 509 -1.28 -25.39 -21.68
CA THR A 509 -0.59 -26.53 -21.08
C THR A 509 0.09 -26.15 -19.78
N LEU A 510 -0.23 -26.86 -18.72
CA LEU A 510 0.42 -26.77 -17.42
C LEU A 510 1.34 -27.96 -17.20
N THR A 511 2.63 -27.72 -17.05
CA THR A 511 3.59 -28.74 -16.65
C THR A 511 3.56 -28.91 -15.12
N VAL A 512 3.19 -30.10 -14.66
CA VAL A 512 3.24 -30.45 -13.24
C VAL A 512 4.51 -31.26 -12.99
N SER A 513 5.39 -30.74 -12.14
CA SER A 513 6.62 -31.39 -11.72
C SER A 513 6.49 -31.87 -10.29
N GLN A 514 6.72 -33.16 -10.02
CA GLN A 514 6.86 -33.65 -8.66
C GLN A 514 8.33 -33.94 -8.36
N ALA A 515 8.88 -33.27 -7.35
CA ALA A 515 10.24 -33.46 -6.87
C ALA A 515 10.48 -34.92 -6.46
N SER A 516 11.74 -35.35 -6.39
CA SER A 516 12.12 -36.68 -5.87
C SER A 516 12.16 -36.69 -4.33
N GLY A 517 11.65 -37.72 -3.69
CA GLY A 517 11.83 -38.00 -2.26
C GLY A 517 11.11 -37.01 -1.30
N GLU A 518 11.49 -37.09 -0.04
CA GLU A 518 10.91 -36.32 1.08
C GLU A 518 11.82 -35.17 1.56
N ILE A 519 12.76 -34.73 0.76
CA ILE A 519 13.76 -33.75 1.16
C ILE A 519 13.50 -32.43 0.47
N LEU A 520 13.31 -31.38 1.27
CA LEU A 520 13.09 -30.01 0.77
C LEU A 520 14.37 -29.44 0.13
N ALA A 521 14.23 -28.37 -0.62
CA ALA A 521 15.36 -27.63 -1.17
C ALA A 521 16.29 -27.08 -0.07
N PRO A 522 17.60 -26.87 -0.33
CA PRO A 522 18.45 -26.06 0.52
C PRO A 522 17.84 -24.66 0.71
N SER A 523 18.03 -24.06 1.89
CA SER A 523 17.48 -22.75 2.25
C SER A 523 18.58 -21.77 2.64
N ASN A 524 18.21 -20.50 2.91
CA ASN A 524 19.12 -19.44 3.36
C ASN A 524 20.34 -19.27 2.44
N LEU A 525 20.15 -19.45 1.13
CA LEU A 525 21.23 -19.21 0.17
C LEU A 525 21.61 -17.73 0.20
N SER A 526 22.86 -17.44 0.46
CA SER A 526 23.45 -16.10 0.37
C SER A 526 24.61 -16.06 -0.61
N ALA A 527 24.79 -14.91 -1.26
CA ALA A 527 25.86 -14.67 -2.22
C ALA A 527 26.56 -13.35 -1.83
N THR A 528 27.84 -13.43 -1.48
CA THR A 528 28.63 -12.27 -1.07
C THR A 528 29.87 -12.15 -1.95
N VAL A 529 30.15 -10.95 -2.47
CA VAL A 529 31.36 -10.72 -3.27
C VAL A 529 32.54 -10.47 -2.34
N VAL A 530 33.53 -11.31 -2.36
CA VAL A 530 34.77 -11.22 -1.58
C VAL A 530 35.97 -11.36 -2.51
N ASN A 531 36.83 -10.35 -2.56
CA ASN A 531 38.05 -10.37 -3.39
C ASN A 531 37.80 -10.64 -4.88
N GLY A 532 36.70 -10.16 -5.45
CA GLY A 532 36.35 -10.39 -6.85
C GLY A 532 35.87 -11.81 -7.15
N LYS A 533 35.44 -12.56 -6.14
CA LYS A 533 34.81 -13.88 -6.23
C LYS A 533 33.48 -13.85 -5.50
N VAL A 534 32.56 -14.74 -5.84
CA VAL A 534 31.29 -14.89 -5.12
C VAL A 534 31.39 -16.05 -4.14
N GLU A 535 31.25 -15.75 -2.85
CA GLU A 535 31.11 -16.76 -1.81
C GLU A 535 29.64 -17.06 -1.60
N LEU A 536 29.24 -18.31 -1.80
CA LEU A 536 27.89 -18.82 -1.57
C LEU A 536 27.89 -19.64 -0.28
N THR A 537 26.87 -19.42 0.56
CA THR A 537 26.58 -20.27 1.72
C THR A 537 25.08 -20.57 1.78
N TRP A 538 24.72 -21.70 2.32
CA TRP A 538 23.32 -22.13 2.45
C TRP A 538 23.14 -23.08 3.62
N SER A 539 21.88 -23.25 4.07
CA SER A 539 21.49 -24.26 5.05
C SER A 539 21.16 -25.58 4.34
N ALA A 540 21.49 -26.69 4.99
CA ALA A 540 21.17 -28.03 4.49
C ALA A 540 19.66 -28.22 4.35
N PRO A 541 19.20 -29.07 3.44
CA PRO A 541 17.81 -29.45 3.29
C PRO A 541 17.20 -30.03 4.58
N VAL A 542 15.91 -29.82 4.75
CA VAL A 542 15.11 -30.37 5.84
C VAL A 542 14.10 -31.38 5.32
N SER A 543 13.50 -32.17 6.23
CA SER A 543 12.40 -33.08 5.87
C SER A 543 11.20 -32.31 5.36
N GLY A 544 10.45 -32.87 4.42
CA GLY A 544 9.17 -32.32 3.98
C GLY A 544 8.02 -32.49 4.98
N SER A 545 8.18 -33.32 6.03
CA SER A 545 7.24 -33.37 7.16
C SER A 545 7.44 -32.19 8.11
N THR A 546 6.38 -31.78 8.80
CA THR A 546 6.42 -30.65 9.72
C THR A 546 6.30 -31.13 11.17
N VAL A 547 6.95 -30.42 12.12
CA VAL A 547 6.78 -30.65 13.56
C VAL A 547 5.91 -29.57 14.21
N LEU A 548 5.73 -28.43 13.54
CA LEU A 548 4.75 -27.40 13.83
C LEU A 548 4.23 -26.86 12.51
N ASN A 549 2.91 -26.70 12.40
CA ASN A 549 2.26 -26.05 11.26
C ASN A 549 1.05 -25.28 11.76
N GLU A 550 1.03 -23.96 11.56
CA GLU A 550 -0.03 -23.06 12.02
C GLU A 550 -0.28 -21.96 10.99
N ASP A 551 -1.48 -21.97 10.42
CA ASP A 551 -1.98 -20.99 9.46
C ASP A 551 -3.02 -20.04 10.08
N PHE A 552 -3.28 -20.17 11.38
CA PHE A 552 -4.23 -19.39 12.15
C PHE A 552 -5.69 -19.42 11.65
N GLU A 553 -6.05 -20.27 10.70
CA GLU A 553 -7.44 -20.39 10.19
C GLU A 553 -8.39 -21.07 11.18
N ASN A 554 -7.84 -21.84 12.11
CA ASN A 554 -8.62 -22.58 13.08
C ASN A 554 -8.44 -22.02 14.50
N ALA A 555 -9.48 -21.37 15.03
CA ALA A 555 -9.46 -20.84 16.40
C ALA A 555 -9.10 -21.88 17.48
N ALA A 556 -9.33 -23.19 17.24
CA ALA A 556 -8.93 -24.23 18.18
C ALA A 556 -7.42 -24.49 18.15
N SER A 557 -6.72 -24.32 17.03
CA SER A 557 -5.26 -24.41 16.96
C SER A 557 -4.60 -23.19 17.59
N VAL A 558 -5.16 -22.01 17.37
CA VAL A 558 -4.72 -20.73 17.98
C VAL A 558 -4.75 -20.82 19.51
N ALA A 559 -5.74 -21.52 20.09
CA ALA A 559 -5.85 -21.73 21.54
C ALA A 559 -4.67 -22.52 22.16
N ASN A 560 -3.83 -23.19 21.35
CA ASN A 560 -2.63 -23.87 21.80
C ASN A 560 -1.42 -22.91 21.92
N TRP A 561 -1.50 -21.73 21.34
CA TRP A 561 -0.50 -20.69 21.48
C TRP A 561 -0.70 -19.92 22.78
N THR A 562 0.39 -19.51 23.38
CA THR A 562 0.35 -18.73 24.62
C THR A 562 0.60 -17.25 24.31
N ILE A 563 -0.37 -16.41 24.62
CA ILE A 563 -0.16 -14.97 24.66
C ILE A 563 0.25 -14.62 26.09
N ARG A 564 1.44 -14.06 26.25
CA ARG A 564 1.97 -13.62 27.54
C ARG A 564 2.13 -12.12 27.54
N HIS A 565 1.56 -11.49 28.56
CA HIS A 565 1.66 -10.07 28.82
C HIS A 565 2.64 -9.85 29.96
N ASP A 566 3.76 -9.20 29.70
CA ASP A 566 4.71 -8.79 30.72
C ASP A 566 4.57 -7.28 31.02
N SER A 567 3.45 -6.67 30.61
CA SER A 567 3.10 -5.27 30.82
C SER A 567 1.66 -5.10 31.32
N GLU A 568 1.27 -3.89 31.78
CA GLU A 568 -0.12 -3.53 32.09
C GLU A 568 -0.88 -2.94 30.90
N ASN A 569 -0.28 -2.90 29.72
CA ASN A 569 -0.88 -2.35 28.51
C ASN A 569 -2.03 -3.24 28.02
N PRO A 570 -3.19 -2.71 27.68
CA PRO A 570 -4.31 -3.49 27.15
C PRO A 570 -4.09 -4.00 25.72
N LYS A 571 -3.10 -3.47 25.00
CA LYS A 571 -2.78 -3.86 23.61
C LYS A 571 -1.80 -5.02 23.60
N THR A 572 -2.15 -6.06 22.87
CA THR A 572 -1.39 -7.32 22.82
C THR A 572 -1.53 -8.00 21.47
N TRP A 573 -1.10 -9.26 21.39
CA TRP A 573 -1.38 -10.14 20.27
C TRP A 573 -2.86 -10.51 20.23
N ILE A 574 -3.47 -10.34 19.07
CA ILE A 574 -4.86 -10.69 18.79
C ILE A 574 -4.98 -11.54 17.53
N HIS A 575 -5.91 -12.48 17.54
CA HIS A 575 -6.31 -13.22 16.36
C HIS A 575 -7.26 -12.36 15.53
N VAL A 576 -6.93 -12.09 14.28
CA VAL A 576 -7.65 -11.13 13.42
C VAL A 576 -8.11 -11.79 12.14
N GLU A 577 -9.30 -11.41 11.68
CA GLU A 577 -9.79 -11.69 10.34
C GLU A 577 -9.31 -10.61 9.38
N ALA A 578 -9.04 -10.99 8.12
CA ALA A 578 -8.63 -10.07 7.08
C ALA A 578 -9.65 -8.95 6.89
N ASP A 579 -9.19 -7.72 6.97
CA ASP A 579 -10.01 -6.53 6.75
C ASP A 579 -9.24 -5.48 5.91
N LYS A 580 -9.82 -4.30 5.73
CA LYS A 580 -9.22 -3.19 4.99
C LYS A 580 -7.80 -2.79 5.48
N TYR A 581 -7.49 -3.03 6.76
CA TYR A 581 -6.23 -2.62 7.40
C TYR A 581 -5.34 -3.79 7.79
N THR A 582 -5.90 -5.00 7.75
CA THR A 582 -5.22 -6.24 8.11
C THR A 582 -5.35 -7.20 6.93
N GLU A 583 -4.39 -7.12 6.00
CA GLU A 583 -4.23 -8.18 4.99
C GLU A 583 -3.56 -9.37 5.68
N VAL A 584 -3.95 -10.58 5.33
CA VAL A 584 -3.32 -11.84 5.72
C VAL A 584 -2.48 -12.36 4.56
N SER A 585 -1.47 -13.20 4.83
CA SER A 585 -0.60 -13.72 3.76
C SER A 585 -1.27 -14.83 2.97
N ASP A 586 -2.07 -15.65 3.66
CA ASP A 586 -2.86 -16.74 3.09
C ASP A 586 -4.13 -16.91 3.91
N GLY A 587 -5.18 -17.49 3.33
CA GLY A 587 -6.44 -17.72 4.01
C GLY A 587 -7.21 -16.44 4.38
N THR A 588 -7.74 -16.40 5.60
CA THR A 588 -8.62 -15.33 6.10
C THR A 588 -8.22 -14.79 7.48
N HIS A 589 -7.30 -15.42 8.19
CA HIS A 589 -6.91 -15.04 9.55
C HIS A 589 -5.39 -15.00 9.74
N ALA A 590 -4.94 -14.22 10.73
CA ALA A 590 -3.54 -14.12 11.14
C ALA A 590 -3.43 -13.68 12.61
N MET A 591 -2.22 -13.71 13.18
CA MET A 591 -1.94 -13.10 14.48
C MET A 591 -1.33 -11.71 14.30
N LYS A 592 -1.89 -10.72 15.00
CA LYS A 592 -1.49 -9.32 14.94
C LYS A 592 -1.12 -8.81 16.32
N LEU A 593 0.06 -8.25 16.45
CA LEU A 593 0.46 -7.46 17.62
C LEU A 593 -0.07 -6.03 17.44
N GLU A 594 -0.93 -5.59 18.33
CA GLU A 594 -1.40 -4.21 18.35
C GLU A 594 -0.40 -3.30 19.07
N SER A 595 -0.08 -2.19 18.45
CA SER A 595 0.75 -1.14 19.06
C SER A 595 -0.10 -0.16 19.85
N ASP A 596 0.47 0.38 20.92
CA ASP A 596 -0.14 1.46 21.71
C ASP A 596 0.70 2.73 21.60
N TRP A 597 0.11 3.76 21.04
CA TRP A 597 0.72 5.07 20.84
C TRP A 597 0.58 5.98 22.08
N ASP A 598 -0.17 5.50 23.11
CA ASP A 598 -0.56 6.30 24.27
C ASP A 598 0.43 6.24 25.45
N SER A 599 1.69 5.88 25.19
CA SER A 599 2.78 5.99 26.17
C SER A 599 2.69 5.04 27.38
N MET A 600 2.13 3.85 27.20
CA MET A 600 2.20 2.77 28.16
C MET A 600 3.19 1.71 27.72
N HIS A 601 4.01 1.23 28.64
CA HIS A 601 4.95 0.15 28.40
C HIS A 601 4.25 -1.08 27.79
N GLN A 602 4.86 -1.64 26.74
CA GLN A 602 4.43 -2.90 26.12
C GLN A 602 5.57 -3.92 26.16
N ASP A 603 5.25 -5.15 26.57
CA ASP A 603 6.12 -6.33 26.46
C ASP A 603 5.23 -7.56 26.25
N GLU A 604 5.03 -7.88 24.95
CA GLU A 604 3.97 -8.76 24.49
C GLU A 604 4.55 -9.93 23.70
N TRP A 605 4.18 -11.14 24.11
CA TRP A 605 4.71 -12.38 23.59
C TRP A 605 3.61 -13.23 22.94
N LEU A 606 3.90 -13.83 21.79
CA LEU A 606 3.16 -14.91 21.16
C LEU A 606 4.06 -16.14 21.12
N ILE A 607 3.75 -17.15 21.91
CA ILE A 607 4.62 -18.32 22.14
C ILE A 607 3.95 -19.58 21.58
N SER A 608 4.69 -20.34 20.78
CA SER A 608 4.19 -21.59 20.17
C SER A 608 3.95 -22.69 21.19
N PRO A 609 3.15 -23.71 20.83
CA PRO A 609 3.23 -25.02 21.47
C PRO A 609 4.67 -25.57 21.44
N SER A 610 4.99 -26.51 22.33
CA SER A 610 6.29 -27.21 22.30
C SER A 610 6.35 -28.17 21.11
N PHE A 611 7.51 -28.25 20.45
CA PHE A 611 7.81 -29.20 19.38
C PHE A 611 9.23 -29.76 19.55
N ALA A 612 9.52 -30.88 18.89
CA ALA A 612 10.80 -31.55 19.02
C ALA A 612 11.62 -31.43 17.74
N GLN A 613 12.96 -31.24 17.89
CA GLN A 613 13.95 -31.39 16.81
C GLN A 613 13.64 -30.55 15.55
N GLY A 614 13.11 -29.34 15.71
CA GLY A 614 12.87 -28.40 14.61
C GLY A 614 14.19 -27.83 14.09
N GLN A 615 14.44 -27.93 12.79
CA GLN A 615 15.67 -27.42 12.17
C GLN A 615 15.49 -26.14 11.38
N ARG A 616 14.31 -25.90 10.79
CA ARG A 616 14.01 -24.69 10.03
C ARG A 616 12.64 -24.16 10.41
N LEU A 617 12.55 -22.86 10.64
CA LEU A 617 11.32 -22.11 10.81
C LEU A 617 11.07 -21.24 9.58
N ASP A 618 9.95 -21.45 8.91
CA ASP A 618 9.45 -20.57 7.87
C ASP A 618 8.17 -19.87 8.37
N PHE A 619 7.99 -18.60 8.05
CA PHE A 619 6.78 -17.85 8.36
C PHE A 619 6.65 -16.59 7.51
N HIS A 620 5.45 -16.06 7.41
CA HIS A 620 5.17 -14.77 6.78
C HIS A 620 5.10 -13.66 7.83
N SER A 621 5.73 -12.54 7.54
CA SER A 621 5.80 -11.38 8.44
C SER A 621 5.46 -10.09 7.70
N LYS A 622 4.64 -9.25 8.33
CA LYS A 622 4.31 -7.92 7.82
C LYS A 622 4.33 -6.91 8.95
N SER A 623 5.16 -5.88 8.79
CA SER A 623 5.13 -4.72 9.68
C SER A 623 4.30 -3.60 9.07
N ILE A 624 3.33 -3.08 9.84
CA ILE A 624 2.53 -1.92 9.42
C ILE A 624 2.95 -0.76 10.29
N ALA A 625 3.75 0.14 9.75
CA ALA A 625 4.07 1.33 10.45
C ALA A 625 4.80 2.42 9.76
N PRO A 626 4.61 3.63 10.22
CA PRO A 626 5.30 4.78 9.69
C PRO A 626 6.71 5.00 10.22
N GLN A 627 7.19 4.33 11.27
CA GLN A 627 8.44 4.75 11.92
C GLN A 627 9.37 3.60 12.34
N LYS A 628 10.23 3.15 11.44
CA LYS A 628 11.37 2.24 11.75
C LYS A 628 12.38 2.81 12.75
N ASN A 629 12.26 4.06 13.18
CA ASN A 629 13.32 4.80 13.89
C ASN A 629 13.10 5.03 15.38
N ASN A 630 12.10 4.41 16.02
CA ASN A 630 12.05 4.45 17.48
C ASN A 630 13.15 3.54 18.03
N ALA A 631 14.23 4.14 18.55
CA ALA A 631 15.38 3.42 19.09
C ALA A 631 15.02 2.47 20.23
N HIS A 632 13.88 2.71 20.88
CA HIS A 632 13.40 2.07 22.09
C HIS A 632 12.35 0.97 21.87
N ASN A 633 12.00 0.66 20.64
CA ASN A 633 11.10 -0.44 20.31
C ASN A 633 11.87 -1.62 19.70
N PHE A 634 11.52 -2.83 20.10
CA PHE A 634 12.19 -4.06 19.73
C PHE A 634 11.14 -5.10 19.30
N TYR A 635 11.40 -5.81 18.21
CA TYR A 635 10.53 -6.84 17.64
C TYR A 635 11.40 -8.04 17.27
N TYR A 636 11.31 -9.10 18.05
CA TYR A 636 12.18 -10.26 17.95
C TYR A 636 11.42 -11.54 17.66
N VAL A 637 12.00 -12.39 16.82
CA VAL A 637 11.69 -13.82 16.80
C VAL A 637 12.74 -14.51 17.67
N LEU A 638 12.28 -15.34 18.61
CA LEU A 638 13.11 -16.00 19.57
C LEU A 638 12.90 -17.51 19.53
N VAL A 639 13.91 -18.27 19.96
CA VAL A 639 13.85 -19.71 20.16
C VAL A 639 14.21 -20.07 21.59
N SER A 640 13.55 -21.07 22.09
CA SER A 640 13.87 -21.76 23.34
C SER A 640 14.13 -23.23 23.04
N SER A 641 15.15 -23.80 23.66
CA SER A 641 15.48 -25.24 23.65
C SER A 641 15.14 -25.96 24.96
N ASP A 642 14.53 -25.26 25.93
CA ASP A 642 14.25 -25.70 27.29
C ASP A 642 12.80 -25.40 27.70
N ASN A 643 11.85 -25.59 26.76
CA ASN A 643 10.41 -25.41 26.96
C ASN A 643 9.99 -23.98 27.39
N GLY A 644 10.79 -22.96 27.05
CA GLY A 644 10.49 -21.55 27.33
C GLY A 644 11.08 -21.00 28.62
N GLU A 645 12.01 -21.72 29.27
CA GLU A 645 12.73 -21.21 30.45
C GLU A 645 13.74 -20.16 30.07
N THR A 646 14.48 -20.37 28.95
CA THR A 646 15.42 -19.39 28.39
C THR A 646 15.16 -19.16 26.92
N TRP A 647 15.51 -17.95 26.42
CA TRP A 647 15.23 -17.53 25.05
C TRP A 647 16.46 -16.89 24.40
N GLU A 648 16.71 -17.28 23.14
CA GLU A 648 17.73 -16.66 22.29
C GLU A 648 17.09 -15.97 21.08
N ILE A 649 17.65 -14.82 20.67
CA ILE A 649 17.13 -14.02 19.54
C ILE A 649 17.61 -14.64 18.23
N LEU A 650 16.65 -15.06 17.39
CA LEU A 650 16.90 -15.56 16.05
C LEU A 650 16.89 -14.43 15.01
N TYR A 651 15.96 -13.50 15.17
CA TYR A 651 15.68 -12.48 14.16
C TYR A 651 15.24 -11.17 14.83
N ASP A 652 15.81 -10.06 14.37
CA ASP A 652 15.41 -8.72 14.75
C ASP A 652 14.76 -8.03 13.56
N LEU A 653 13.42 -7.88 13.60
CA LEU A 653 12.62 -7.30 12.53
C LEU A 653 13.12 -5.90 12.13
N LYS A 654 13.58 -5.12 13.09
CA LYS A 654 13.99 -3.74 12.88
C LYS A 654 15.29 -3.60 12.07
N THR A 655 16.22 -4.53 12.26
CA THR A 655 17.55 -4.49 11.64
C THR A 655 17.67 -5.39 10.41
N GLN A 656 16.85 -6.45 10.31
CA GLN A 656 16.97 -7.50 9.30
C GLN A 656 15.85 -7.46 8.27
N SER A 657 14.64 -6.97 8.60
CA SER A 657 13.58 -6.77 7.62
C SER A 657 13.78 -5.47 6.84
N THR A 658 13.62 -5.53 5.52
CA THR A 658 13.60 -4.38 4.62
C THR A 658 12.19 -3.99 4.19
N ALA A 659 11.22 -4.88 4.37
CA ALA A 659 9.84 -4.73 3.93
C ALA A 659 9.01 -3.89 4.93
N VAL A 660 8.18 -2.98 4.41
CA VAL A 660 7.19 -2.23 5.18
C VAL A 660 5.87 -2.28 4.41
N ASN A 661 4.79 -2.61 5.11
CA ASN A 661 3.43 -2.76 4.55
C ASN A 661 3.27 -3.86 3.47
N VAL A 662 4.25 -4.74 3.33
CA VAL A 662 4.18 -5.92 2.46
C VAL A 662 4.58 -7.15 3.25
N TYR A 663 4.08 -8.33 2.87
CA TYR A 663 4.52 -9.58 3.46
C TYR A 663 5.91 -9.96 2.97
N GLU A 664 6.71 -10.46 3.89
CA GLU A 664 8.03 -11.01 3.69
C GLU A 664 8.00 -12.46 4.18
N GLU A 665 8.42 -13.40 3.34
CA GLU A 665 8.64 -14.78 3.74
C GLU A 665 10.02 -14.87 4.41
N ILE A 666 10.05 -15.32 5.66
CA ILE A 666 11.26 -15.39 6.48
C ILE A 666 11.55 -16.85 6.78
N SER A 667 12.79 -17.27 6.53
CA SER A 667 13.29 -18.61 6.81
C SER A 667 14.48 -18.53 7.77
N LEU A 668 14.38 -19.20 8.93
CA LEU A 668 15.38 -19.14 9.99
C LEU A 668 15.93 -20.54 10.31
N ASP A 669 17.25 -20.63 10.51
CA ASP A 669 17.94 -21.85 10.90
C ASP A 669 17.82 -22.09 12.41
N LEU A 670 17.18 -23.19 12.79
CA LEU A 670 17.05 -23.64 14.18
C LEU A 670 18.08 -24.73 14.55
N SER A 671 18.93 -25.15 13.63
CA SER A 671 19.86 -26.26 13.85
C SER A 671 20.82 -26.11 15.05
N PRO A 672 21.20 -24.89 15.47
CA PRO A 672 21.99 -24.71 16.69
C PRO A 672 21.25 -24.99 18.00
N TYR A 673 19.90 -25.07 17.96
CA TYR A 673 19.02 -25.09 19.14
C TYR A 673 18.26 -26.42 19.33
N LEU A 674 18.60 -27.46 18.59
CA LEU A 674 17.88 -28.74 18.56
C LEU A 674 17.68 -29.33 19.97
N SER A 675 16.41 -29.59 20.30
CA SER A 675 15.95 -30.17 21.57
C SER A 675 14.61 -30.89 21.38
N ASP A 676 14.21 -31.75 22.32
CA ASP A 676 12.89 -32.40 22.33
C ASP A 676 11.79 -31.46 22.90
N GLU A 677 12.15 -30.30 23.44
CA GLU A 677 11.24 -29.33 24.05
C GLU A 677 11.46 -27.90 23.53
N MET A 678 11.49 -27.76 22.20
CA MET A 678 11.67 -26.47 21.55
C MET A 678 10.39 -25.64 21.55
N ARG A 679 10.54 -24.32 21.61
CA ARG A 679 9.47 -23.34 21.33
C ARG A 679 10.04 -22.20 20.50
N ILE A 680 9.18 -21.54 19.76
CA ILE A 680 9.45 -20.23 19.15
C ILE A 680 8.56 -19.17 19.79
N ALA A 681 9.00 -17.94 19.79
CA ALA A 681 8.20 -16.80 20.22
C ALA A 681 8.40 -15.59 19.34
N PHE A 682 7.34 -14.80 19.18
CA PHE A 682 7.33 -13.50 18.59
C PHE A 682 7.11 -12.48 19.71
N ARG A 683 8.07 -11.57 19.92
CA ARG A 683 8.02 -10.60 21.01
C ARG A 683 8.17 -9.19 20.51
N GLY A 684 7.24 -8.32 20.89
CA GLY A 684 7.40 -6.87 20.77
C GLY A 684 7.46 -6.23 22.14
N TYR A 685 8.49 -5.38 22.38
CA TYR A 685 8.59 -4.64 23.63
C TYR A 685 9.25 -3.27 23.45
N ASP A 686 8.97 -2.35 24.36
CA ASP A 686 9.65 -1.08 24.50
C ASP A 686 10.44 -1.00 25.81
N ASP A 687 11.57 -0.30 25.82
CA ASP A 687 12.43 -0.15 26.98
C ASP A 687 12.34 1.23 27.67
N ASN A 688 11.41 2.09 27.24
CA ASN A 688 11.31 3.48 27.72
C ASN A 688 9.89 3.95 28.07
N ASN A 689 8.92 3.05 28.18
CA ASN A 689 7.51 3.32 28.50
C ASN A 689 6.78 4.25 27.48
N THR A 690 7.09 4.11 26.20
CA THR A 690 6.45 4.88 25.12
C THR A 690 5.49 4.06 24.27
N GLY A 691 5.34 2.77 24.59
CA GLY A 691 4.58 1.83 23.76
C GLY A 691 5.28 1.46 22.46
N LEU A 692 4.71 0.48 21.77
CA LEU A 692 5.20 0.02 20.48
C LEU A 692 4.70 0.91 19.35
N SER A 693 5.54 1.14 18.35
CA SER A 693 5.23 2.00 17.20
C SER A 693 4.66 1.24 15.99
N TYR A 694 4.73 -0.10 15.98
CA TYR A 694 4.34 -0.92 14.83
C TYR A 694 3.25 -1.90 15.20
N TRP A 695 2.32 -2.11 14.27
CA TRP A 695 1.58 -3.36 14.21
C TRP A 695 2.46 -4.40 13.51
N TRP A 696 2.54 -5.57 14.10
CA TRP A 696 3.26 -6.69 13.51
C TRP A 696 2.29 -7.84 13.28
N ILE A 697 2.23 -8.33 12.04
CA ILE A 697 1.37 -9.44 11.66
C ILE A 697 2.27 -10.62 11.31
N VAL A 698 1.95 -11.78 11.83
CA VAL A 698 2.61 -13.05 11.54
C VAL A 698 1.58 -14.09 11.13
N ASP A 699 1.98 -14.93 10.15
CA ASP A 699 1.08 -15.89 9.53
C ASP A 699 1.87 -17.05 8.92
N GLY A 700 1.21 -18.19 8.63
CA GLY A 700 1.78 -19.32 7.91
C GLY A 700 3.05 -19.87 8.55
N ILE A 701 3.04 -20.14 9.87
CA ILE A 701 4.20 -20.58 10.64
C ILE A 701 4.41 -22.08 10.48
N VAL A 702 5.57 -22.46 9.93
CA VAL A 702 5.92 -23.88 9.71
C VAL A 702 7.31 -24.17 10.28
N VAL A 703 7.43 -25.25 11.07
CA VAL A 703 8.72 -25.76 11.54
C VAL A 703 8.94 -27.15 10.97
N TYR A 704 10.09 -27.31 10.31
CA TYR A 704 10.52 -28.56 9.71
C TYR A 704 11.63 -29.21 10.52
N PRO A 705 11.60 -30.56 10.71
CA PRO A 705 12.71 -31.30 11.31
C PRO A 705 13.86 -31.48 10.32
N ALA A 706 15.02 -31.89 10.81
CA ALA A 706 16.16 -32.26 9.97
C ALA A 706 15.82 -33.37 8.97
N ALA A 707 16.34 -33.28 7.77
CA ALA A 707 16.42 -34.42 6.88
C ALA A 707 17.42 -35.45 7.43
N GLU A 708 17.18 -36.76 7.22
CA GLU A 708 18.18 -37.76 7.57
C GLU A 708 19.50 -37.50 6.82
N SER A 709 20.57 -37.21 7.56
CA SER A 709 21.87 -36.80 6.98
C SER A 709 22.45 -37.83 6.04
N SER A 710 22.06 -39.10 6.17
CA SER A 710 22.45 -40.18 5.26
C SER A 710 21.83 -40.11 3.86
N ALA A 711 20.81 -39.26 3.69
CA ALA A 711 20.12 -39.11 2.42
C ALA A 711 20.80 -38.08 1.47
N ILE A 712 21.55 -37.10 2.02
CA ILE A 712 22.19 -36.04 1.23
C ILE A 712 23.59 -36.51 0.79
N THR A 713 23.83 -36.54 -0.50
CA THR A 713 25.11 -36.95 -1.09
C THR A 713 25.96 -35.77 -1.60
N GLY A 714 25.39 -34.56 -1.65
CA GLY A 714 26.09 -33.34 -2.06
C GLY A 714 25.11 -32.25 -2.54
N TYR A 715 25.66 -31.23 -3.19
CA TYR A 715 24.92 -30.07 -3.69
C TYR A 715 25.34 -29.73 -5.11
N ASN A 716 24.37 -29.26 -5.89
CA ASN A 716 24.61 -28.70 -7.22
C ASN A 716 24.39 -27.19 -7.16
N ILE A 717 25.32 -26.45 -7.73
CA ILE A 717 25.30 -24.98 -7.77
C ILE A 717 24.92 -24.55 -9.19
N TYR A 718 23.96 -23.68 -9.28
CA TYR A 718 23.44 -23.13 -10.52
C TYR A 718 23.68 -21.62 -10.56
N ARG A 719 24.06 -21.11 -11.72
CA ARG A 719 24.19 -19.69 -12.04
C ARG A 719 23.37 -19.42 -13.30
N ASN A 720 22.38 -18.53 -13.19
CA ASN A 720 21.41 -18.22 -14.24
C ASN A 720 20.76 -19.50 -14.86
N GLY A 721 20.37 -20.45 -14.00
CA GLY A 721 19.77 -21.72 -14.40
C GLY A 721 20.74 -22.77 -14.98
N ILE A 722 22.03 -22.44 -15.11
CA ILE A 722 23.05 -23.36 -15.63
C ILE A 722 23.87 -23.92 -14.47
N LYS A 723 23.95 -25.23 -14.35
CA LYS A 723 24.77 -25.90 -13.35
C LYS A 723 26.26 -25.61 -13.61
N ILE A 724 26.91 -24.96 -12.62
CA ILE A 724 28.33 -24.59 -12.73
C ILE A 724 29.26 -25.45 -11.90
N ALA A 725 28.77 -26.07 -10.82
CA ALA A 725 29.61 -26.87 -9.93
C ALA A 725 28.81 -27.89 -9.11
N THR A 726 29.54 -28.74 -8.39
CA THR A 726 29.06 -29.62 -7.33
C THR A 726 29.97 -29.52 -6.12
N THR A 727 29.43 -29.65 -4.91
CA THR A 727 30.17 -29.67 -3.65
C THR A 727 29.49 -30.63 -2.65
N ASP A 728 30.24 -31.12 -1.68
CA ASP A 728 29.74 -31.87 -0.53
C ASP A 728 29.55 -31.00 0.72
N LYS A 729 29.73 -29.69 0.56
CA LYS A 729 29.64 -28.69 1.67
C LYS A 729 28.52 -27.69 1.41
N CYS A 730 28.01 -27.11 2.47
CA CYS A 730 27.01 -25.99 2.40
C CYS A 730 27.65 -24.65 2.06
N HIS A 731 28.75 -24.62 1.33
CA HIS A 731 29.38 -23.41 0.79
C HIS A 731 30.11 -23.71 -0.52
N PHE A 732 30.23 -22.68 -1.35
CA PHE A 732 30.95 -22.72 -2.62
C PHE A 732 31.48 -21.35 -2.99
N THR A 733 32.66 -21.28 -3.61
CA THR A 733 33.23 -20.03 -4.13
C THR A 733 33.22 -20.07 -5.64
N ASP A 734 32.48 -19.15 -6.27
CA ASP A 734 32.52 -18.95 -7.72
C ASP A 734 33.65 -17.98 -8.06
N GLU A 735 34.68 -18.46 -8.73
CA GLU A 735 35.87 -17.68 -9.11
C GLU A 735 35.73 -16.91 -10.42
N ASN A 736 34.63 -17.16 -11.17
CA ASN A 736 34.41 -16.61 -12.51
C ASN A 736 33.11 -15.84 -12.54
N ILE A 737 33.14 -14.54 -12.19
CA ILE A 737 31.98 -13.66 -12.25
C ILE A 737 31.85 -13.09 -13.66
N PRO A 738 30.78 -13.37 -14.42
CA PRO A 738 30.49 -12.69 -15.69
C PRO A 738 30.02 -11.27 -15.47
N GLU A 739 30.06 -10.41 -16.49
CA GLU A 739 29.61 -9.01 -16.46
C GLU A 739 28.06 -8.85 -16.55
N GLU A 740 27.28 -9.92 -16.45
CA GLU A 740 25.82 -9.95 -16.60
C GLU A 740 25.15 -10.03 -15.22
N GLU A 741 23.89 -9.71 -15.14
CA GLU A 741 23.07 -9.94 -13.93
C GLU A 741 23.14 -11.44 -13.54
N ILE A 742 23.54 -11.70 -12.29
CA ILE A 742 23.78 -13.07 -11.83
C ILE A 742 22.76 -13.44 -10.77
N ARG A 743 22.17 -14.64 -10.94
CA ARG A 743 21.32 -15.28 -9.94
C ARG A 743 21.85 -16.67 -9.66
N TYR A 744 22.08 -16.97 -8.37
CA TYR A 744 22.49 -18.29 -7.92
C TYR A 744 21.31 -19.05 -7.32
N GLN A 745 21.33 -20.37 -7.52
CA GLN A 745 20.44 -21.33 -6.88
C GLN A 745 21.23 -22.58 -6.53
N VAL A 746 20.79 -23.32 -5.52
CA VAL A 746 21.44 -24.56 -5.06
C VAL A 746 20.36 -25.63 -4.90
N SER A 747 20.66 -26.84 -5.34
CA SER A 747 19.90 -28.06 -5.01
C SER A 747 20.76 -29.02 -4.22
N ALA A 748 20.15 -29.92 -3.46
CA ALA A 748 20.84 -31.03 -2.86
C ALA A 748 20.71 -32.28 -3.74
N THR A 749 21.74 -33.10 -3.78
CA THR A 749 21.73 -34.43 -4.38
C THR A 749 21.53 -35.49 -3.28
N THR A 750 20.66 -36.44 -3.54
CA THR A 750 20.31 -37.52 -2.62
C THR A 750 20.49 -38.88 -3.32
N GLN A 751 20.37 -39.98 -2.59
CA GLN A 751 20.32 -41.31 -3.19
C GLN A 751 19.07 -41.49 -4.09
N TYR A 752 18.08 -40.62 -4.00
CA TYR A 752 16.84 -40.65 -4.79
C TYR A 752 16.80 -39.57 -5.89
N GLY A 753 17.91 -38.84 -6.09
CA GLY A 753 18.01 -37.76 -7.08
C GLY A 753 18.27 -36.39 -6.51
N GLU A 754 17.94 -35.37 -7.27
CA GLU A 754 18.16 -33.98 -6.96
C GLU A 754 16.88 -33.33 -6.36
N THR A 755 17.03 -32.54 -5.32
CA THR A 755 15.89 -31.77 -4.74
C THR A 755 15.48 -30.61 -5.66
N ALA A 756 14.38 -29.95 -5.34
CA ALA A 756 14.09 -28.65 -5.92
C ALA A 756 15.26 -27.66 -5.70
N LEU A 757 15.32 -26.62 -6.53
CA LEU A 757 16.28 -25.52 -6.38
C LEU A 757 15.88 -24.63 -5.19
N SER A 758 16.86 -24.08 -4.49
CA SER A 758 16.63 -23.01 -3.50
C SER A 758 15.99 -21.79 -4.15
N ALA A 759 15.43 -20.89 -3.34
CA ALA A 759 15.12 -19.54 -3.78
C ALA A 759 16.34 -18.91 -4.47
N PRO A 760 16.16 -18.18 -5.58
CA PRO A 760 17.27 -17.53 -6.26
C PRO A 760 17.81 -16.36 -5.44
N VAL A 761 19.12 -16.22 -5.36
CA VAL A 761 19.81 -15.07 -4.78
C VAL A 761 20.60 -14.34 -5.86
N GLY A 762 20.40 -13.02 -5.96
CA GLY A 762 21.23 -12.14 -6.78
C GLY A 762 22.51 -11.74 -6.05
N ILE A 763 23.49 -11.23 -6.80
CA ILE A 763 24.62 -10.51 -6.19
C ILE A 763 24.11 -9.09 -5.92
N ASP A 764 24.06 -8.72 -4.65
CA ASP A 764 23.74 -7.34 -4.27
C ASP A 764 24.97 -6.47 -4.58
N GLU A 765 24.86 -5.58 -5.57
CA GLU A 765 25.96 -4.64 -5.91
C GLU A 765 26.33 -3.72 -4.72
N SER A 766 25.47 -3.66 -3.70
CA SER A 766 25.78 -2.93 -2.44
C SER A 766 26.79 -3.63 -1.56
N SER A 767 27.13 -4.88 -1.83
CA SER A 767 28.10 -5.71 -1.08
C SER A 767 29.44 -5.89 -1.79
N ILE A 768 29.83 -4.98 -2.68
CA ILE A 768 31.22 -4.94 -3.16
C ILE A 768 32.05 -4.41 -1.98
N ASP A 769 32.39 -5.30 -1.06
CA ASP A 769 33.55 -5.11 -0.20
C ASP A 769 34.76 -5.19 -1.14
N GLU A 770 35.20 -4.01 -1.62
CA GLU A 770 36.53 -3.93 -2.23
C GLU A 770 37.53 -4.36 -1.15
N THR A 771 37.96 -5.64 -1.21
CA THR A 771 39.06 -6.09 -0.39
C THR A 771 40.29 -5.28 -0.76
N PRO A 772 40.97 -4.71 0.22
CA PRO A 772 42.08 -3.82 -0.03
C PRO A 772 43.23 -4.63 -0.62
N THR A 773 43.58 -4.30 -1.85
CA THR A 773 45.01 -4.32 -2.17
C THR A 773 45.68 -3.37 -1.17
N THR A 774 46.91 -3.63 -0.76
CA THR A 774 47.67 -2.93 0.30
C THR A 774 47.76 -1.40 0.21
N GLU A 775 46.91 -0.76 -0.59
CA GLU A 775 46.84 0.69 -0.88
C GLU A 775 45.46 1.36 -0.60
N THR A 776 44.42 0.67 -0.13
CA THR A 776 43.10 1.29 0.09
C THR A 776 42.71 1.40 1.55
N ALA A 777 42.09 2.54 1.93
CA ALA A 777 41.59 2.79 3.26
C ALA A 777 40.19 2.23 3.44
N TYR A 778 39.86 1.68 4.63
CA TYR A 778 38.51 1.22 4.97
C TYR A 778 38.21 1.38 6.47
N TYR A 779 36.94 1.50 6.81
CA TYR A 779 36.50 1.50 8.21
C TYR A 779 36.07 0.12 8.68
N ASN A 780 36.74 -0.38 9.72
CA ASN A 780 36.39 -1.66 10.34
C ASN A 780 35.42 -1.45 11.50
N ARG A 781 34.15 -1.69 11.29
CA ARG A 781 33.10 -1.52 12.31
C ARG A 781 33.31 -2.35 13.56
N LYS A 782 33.82 -3.58 13.44
CA LYS A 782 33.98 -4.49 14.57
C LYS A 782 35.09 -4.02 15.53
N SER A 783 36.14 -3.44 14.99
CA SER A 783 37.25 -2.90 15.80
C SER A 783 37.14 -1.40 16.11
N GLY A 784 36.26 -0.68 15.42
CA GLY A 784 36.13 0.77 15.52
C GLY A 784 37.33 1.55 14.95
N LEU A 785 38.07 0.89 14.04
CA LEU A 785 39.31 1.43 13.48
C LEU A 785 39.11 1.85 12.02
N LEU A 786 39.51 3.04 11.65
CA LEU A 786 39.71 3.43 10.27
C LEU A 786 41.11 2.99 9.84
N ILE A 787 41.17 1.91 9.05
CA ILE A 787 42.41 1.40 8.49
C ILE A 787 42.77 2.27 7.27
N ILE A 788 43.98 2.75 7.23
CA ILE A 788 44.46 3.67 6.19
C ILE A 788 45.88 3.28 5.79
N PRO A 789 46.22 3.47 4.52
CA PRO A 789 47.65 3.44 4.14
C PRO A 789 48.40 4.56 4.89
N GLU A 790 49.73 4.51 4.89
CA GLU A 790 50.54 5.58 5.47
C GLU A 790 50.13 6.93 4.82
N ALA A 791 49.66 7.85 5.64
CA ALA A 791 49.11 9.13 5.18
C ALA A 791 49.71 10.32 5.95
N ASP A 792 50.00 11.38 5.23
CA ASP A 792 50.46 12.63 5.81
C ASP A 792 49.37 13.33 6.62
N LYS A 793 48.15 13.20 6.16
CA LYS A 793 46.98 13.84 6.79
C LYS A 793 45.67 13.11 6.47
N VAL A 794 44.81 12.97 7.47
CA VAL A 794 43.42 12.52 7.31
C VAL A 794 42.52 13.60 7.90
N ILE A 795 41.50 14.01 7.10
CA ILE A 795 40.47 14.95 7.53
C ILE A 795 39.15 14.18 7.55
N LEU A 796 38.57 14.04 8.73
CA LEU A 796 37.28 13.41 8.94
C LEU A 796 36.20 14.49 9.05
N THR A 797 35.20 14.45 8.24
CA THR A 797 34.07 15.40 8.25
C THR A 797 32.77 14.63 8.56
N GLY A 798 32.11 15.01 9.66
CA GLY A 798 30.78 14.50 10.00
C GLY A 798 29.68 15.17 9.18
N ILE A 799 28.48 14.60 9.17
CA ILE A 799 27.31 15.16 8.50
C ILE A 799 26.92 16.56 9.05
N ASP A 800 27.29 16.85 10.30
CA ASP A 800 27.09 18.14 10.95
C ASP A 800 28.11 19.22 10.49
N GLY A 801 28.96 18.89 9.51
CA GLY A 801 30.00 19.77 9.00
C GLY A 801 31.22 19.92 9.90
N ARG A 802 31.26 19.30 11.07
CA ARG A 802 32.45 19.33 11.94
C ARG A 802 33.55 18.50 11.36
N THR A 803 34.76 19.03 11.40
CA THR A 803 35.98 18.38 10.90
C THR A 803 36.96 18.06 12.02
N MET A 804 37.52 16.84 11.95
CA MET A 804 38.64 16.41 12.76
C MET A 804 39.86 16.14 11.85
N SER A 805 41.04 16.56 12.22
CA SER A 805 42.25 16.39 11.42
C SER A 805 43.31 15.59 12.17
N PHE A 806 43.81 14.53 11.53
CA PHE A 806 44.88 13.66 12.03
C PHE A 806 46.10 13.84 11.11
N THR A 807 47.25 14.08 11.66
CA THR A 807 48.52 14.32 10.91
C THR A 807 49.57 13.31 11.33
N GLY A 808 50.35 12.77 10.37
CA GLY A 808 51.47 11.88 10.63
C GLY A 808 51.04 10.47 11.09
N THR A 809 50.09 9.85 10.39
CA THR A 809 49.60 8.52 10.73
C THR A 809 50.51 7.41 10.25
N THR A 810 51.56 7.12 11.00
CA THR A 810 52.52 6.05 10.72
C THR A 810 52.08 4.65 11.19
N GLN A 811 50.92 4.57 11.88
CA GLN A 811 50.43 3.31 12.48
C GLN A 811 49.48 2.50 11.57
N GLY A 812 49.15 2.98 10.39
CA GLY A 812 48.23 2.28 9.45
C GLY A 812 46.77 2.26 9.88
N TYR A 813 46.38 2.91 10.97
CA TYR A 813 45.00 3.05 11.41
C TYR A 813 44.77 4.30 12.30
N ILE A 814 43.49 4.72 12.34
CA ILE A 814 43.01 5.75 13.30
C ILE A 814 41.89 5.09 14.14
N ASP A 815 42.04 5.19 15.48
CA ASP A 815 41.00 4.71 16.40
C ASP A 815 39.86 5.75 16.50
N LEU A 816 38.68 5.34 16.06
CA LEU A 816 37.49 6.17 16.04
C LEU A 816 36.47 5.80 17.13
N LYS A 817 36.81 4.93 18.09
CA LYS A 817 35.88 4.47 19.14
C LYS A 817 35.22 5.62 19.90
N ASN A 818 35.94 6.71 20.09
CA ASN A 818 35.52 7.86 20.91
C ASN A 818 34.81 8.99 20.10
N ILE A 819 34.59 8.84 18.81
CA ILE A 819 33.77 9.81 18.08
C ILE A 819 32.29 9.32 18.04
N PRO A 820 31.32 10.23 17.96
CA PRO A 820 29.89 9.85 17.87
C PRO A 820 29.60 8.90 16.71
N GLU A 821 28.58 8.08 16.84
CA GLU A 821 28.04 7.33 15.71
C GLU A 821 27.45 8.29 14.69
N GLY A 822 27.64 8.00 13.40
CA GLY A 822 27.17 8.84 12.33
C GLY A 822 27.90 8.61 11.00
N PHE A 823 27.44 9.30 9.98
CA PHE A 823 28.03 9.25 8.64
C PHE A 823 29.24 10.18 8.58
N TYR A 824 30.37 9.67 8.10
CA TYR A 824 31.63 10.39 7.98
C TYR A 824 32.22 10.31 6.58
N ILE A 825 32.86 11.40 6.17
CA ILE A 825 33.69 11.47 4.96
C ILE A 825 35.15 11.66 5.44
N ALA A 826 36.00 10.67 5.17
CA ALA A 826 37.43 10.76 5.41
C ALA A 826 38.15 11.18 4.12
N ARG A 827 38.85 12.29 4.15
CA ARG A 827 39.80 12.70 3.11
C ARG A 827 41.21 12.37 3.58
N ILE A 828 41.84 11.44 2.90
CA ILE A 828 43.18 10.90 3.20
C ILE A 828 44.15 11.48 2.20
N VAL A 829 45.22 12.12 2.67
CA VAL A 829 46.25 12.75 1.84
C VAL A 829 47.59 12.06 2.09
N SER A 830 48.26 11.57 1.04
CA SER A 830 49.57 10.93 1.07
C SER A 830 50.41 11.46 -0.10
N GLY A 831 51.39 12.30 0.17
CA GLY A 831 52.16 12.95 -0.85
C GLY A 831 51.30 13.83 -1.75
N ASN A 832 51.36 13.62 -3.04
CA ASN A 832 50.57 14.31 -4.06
C ASN A 832 49.21 13.62 -4.38
N LYS A 833 48.88 12.57 -3.68
CA LYS A 833 47.60 11.80 -3.85
C LYS A 833 46.63 12.13 -2.75
N SER A 834 45.32 12.19 -3.06
CA SER A 834 44.25 12.25 -2.06
C SER A 834 43.15 11.28 -2.39
N TYR A 835 42.67 10.60 -1.36
CA TYR A 835 41.58 9.62 -1.42
C TYR A 835 40.43 10.09 -0.58
N VAL A 836 39.21 9.70 -0.96
CA VAL A 836 38.00 9.99 -0.18
C VAL A 836 37.30 8.70 0.13
N LEU A 837 37.07 8.43 1.41
CA LEU A 837 36.31 7.30 1.91
C LEU A 837 35.05 7.83 2.59
N LYS A 838 33.91 7.23 2.31
CA LYS A 838 32.64 7.49 3.00
C LYS A 838 32.28 6.24 3.81
N PHE A 839 31.94 6.43 5.07
CA PHE A 839 31.55 5.30 5.92
C PHE A 839 30.59 5.75 7.03
N PHE A 840 29.88 4.79 7.56
CA PHE A 840 29.04 4.97 8.74
C PHE A 840 29.72 4.30 9.94
N LYS A 841 29.95 5.08 11.01
CA LYS A 841 30.51 4.56 12.26
C LYS A 841 29.40 4.06 13.14
#